data_cade3223b33a76c8d8cf84398d08f9a3
#
_entry.id   cade3223b33a76c8d8cf84398d08f9a3
#
_cell.length_a   1.000
_cell.length_b   1.000
_cell.length_c   1.000
_cell.angle_alpha   90.00
_cell.angle_beta   90.00
_cell.angle_gamma   90.00
#
_symmetry.space_group_name_H-M   'P 1'
#
loop_
_entity.id
_entity.type
_entity.pdbx_description
1 polymer ?
#
loop_
_entity_poly.entity_id
_entity_poly.type
_entity_poly.pdbx_seq_one_letter_code
_entity_poly.pdbx_strand_id
1 'polypeptide(L)'
;MTYDPEQQQAVTASGGHWLVLAPPGCGKTQILAGRIFHARQQGIPFTDMLCLTFTNRASRGMRDRIRQKAAETMRESSGEASASDDPADTIEALFVGNIHRFCSRFLLDGDNNVIHPDTSILDDNDIQDILDSFGARKDATAYRMSRNDPNPLDVQSSVYIQVNRIQHYIQQVLHGHPVGILLHDMGDVFHKYFEMFGLRYNGPADMSRCLAASLEKAGAPSWEDARHQMLQWIETSPYEYHTPCYRLFTVALICAMRYAAYKEANRMVDFDDILVLAYDALSEPDAGRRYKYASYPWIQIDEVQDLNALQLAIVDRITAPGATVVCLGDEQQAIFSFMGAKLDNLSRLMRRCGSQIIRLRKNHRSPKYLLDVCNTYATSQLGIRPEFLPEAVEGTSPGPYDLMVREYPFYSQFTTQGNPIAEAAGLRCELEQLPEAVRYYLGLDPDGRENLAVVVSTNNEADDISSRLTGAGIPHFRISGQDAFRSDDFKTLLAHFIVTRRETSQLDWARLFFAAGATRSFSDARTFVRRLQSQALSPLDFIERPASSYVRDFTAMYDAPGGFVIFDTETTGLDVWQDDIVQIAAIKVCGGRITDRLNLILRTDRPIPTMLGDIPNPLVAEYASRTKVSRPEGLRTFLDWTGGLPVLGHNVDYDYGILRHNLERDLPGTDLSLCIPRSRVWDSLRLIRLLEPRLKVYKLKVLLERLHLEGENSHLADDDIVATLSLVNWCRERADAFLESQRQFLADSRTCAVAARFTEVYAPLRQHTLAALESSGGSAGLTTALASEMQAVCSLMQQGSLLHPIPRLDYMLQFIDRTIAGQTPELTHLSQQLERWINDIRTFTEADLCESDVIRDRVYVLTVHKAKGLEFDTVIVWDAVSGKYPFFASATEAARLEDARKLYVALSRARRRLIIMWGKRWVWEGDTSNGHSTMARTRDLSPFLQSVRPFFLNR
;
A
#
# COMPACT_ATOMS: atom_id res chain seq x y z
N MET A 1 -26.39 6.82 21.32
CA MET A 1 -27.04 7.44 20.13
C MET A 1 -28.15 6.51 19.61
N THR A 2 -29.31 7.02 19.32
CA THR A 2 -30.44 6.23 18.75
C THR A 2 -30.33 6.20 17.24
N TYR A 3 -30.40 5.01 16.65
CA TYR A 3 -30.49 4.82 15.21
C TYR A 3 -31.87 5.18 14.68
N ASP A 4 -31.94 5.72 13.47
CA ASP A 4 -33.22 5.83 12.75
C ASP A 4 -33.72 4.42 12.35
N PRO A 5 -35.03 4.25 12.05
CA PRO A 5 -35.58 2.94 11.69
C PRO A 5 -34.79 2.23 10.54
N GLU A 6 -34.43 2.97 9.47
CA GLU A 6 -33.69 2.43 8.34
C GLU A 6 -32.25 2.11 8.73
N GLN A 7 -31.61 2.95 9.56
CA GLN A 7 -30.29 2.67 10.12
C GLN A 7 -30.31 1.44 11.01
N GLN A 8 -31.33 1.32 11.88
CA GLN A 8 -31.49 0.14 12.75
C GLN A 8 -31.67 -1.14 11.92
N GLN A 9 -32.49 -1.08 10.87
CA GLN A 9 -32.65 -2.20 9.93
C GLN A 9 -31.30 -2.57 9.29
N ALA A 10 -30.53 -1.59 8.86
CA ALA A 10 -29.19 -1.82 8.27
C ALA A 10 -28.20 -2.41 9.29
N VAL A 11 -28.26 -1.99 10.56
CA VAL A 11 -27.40 -2.53 11.64
C VAL A 11 -27.71 -3.99 11.91
N THR A 12 -28.98 -4.37 11.95
CA THR A 12 -29.44 -5.72 12.30
C THR A 12 -29.56 -6.67 11.10
N ALA A 13 -29.34 -6.18 9.87
CA ALA A 13 -29.40 -6.99 8.66
C ALA A 13 -28.42 -8.18 8.73
N SER A 14 -28.94 -9.40 8.59
CA SER A 14 -28.19 -10.66 8.67
C SER A 14 -28.72 -11.68 7.66
N GLY A 15 -27.86 -12.66 7.30
CA GLY A 15 -28.17 -13.69 6.31
C GLY A 15 -28.22 -13.17 4.87
N GLY A 16 -27.36 -13.71 4.01
CA GLY A 16 -27.30 -13.38 2.58
C GLY A 16 -26.70 -12.02 2.26
N HIS A 17 -27.08 -11.49 1.09
CA HIS A 17 -26.49 -10.26 0.55
C HIS A 17 -27.44 -9.07 0.68
N TRP A 18 -26.97 -8.00 1.30
CA TRP A 18 -27.72 -6.76 1.51
C TRP A 18 -27.04 -5.59 0.83
N LEU A 19 -27.80 -4.69 0.28
CA LEU A 19 -27.31 -3.42 -0.25
C LEU A 19 -27.94 -2.25 0.51
N VAL A 20 -27.11 -1.41 1.10
CA VAL A 20 -27.52 -0.19 1.78
C VAL A 20 -27.13 1.00 0.91
N LEU A 21 -28.11 1.65 0.30
CA LEU A 21 -27.92 2.86 -0.47
C LEU A 21 -28.03 4.07 0.44
N ALA A 22 -26.92 4.77 0.58
CA ALA A 22 -26.78 5.84 1.58
C ALA A 22 -26.09 7.07 0.97
N PRO A 23 -26.83 8.14 0.66
CA PRO A 23 -26.23 9.41 0.28
C PRO A 23 -25.27 9.97 1.33
N PRO A 24 -24.44 10.99 0.98
CA PRO A 24 -23.55 11.63 1.93
C PRO A 24 -24.29 12.11 3.19
N GLY A 25 -23.69 11.94 4.36
CA GLY A 25 -24.26 12.45 5.62
C GLY A 25 -25.33 11.58 6.28
N CYS A 26 -25.71 10.43 5.70
CA CYS A 26 -26.71 9.53 6.28
C CYS A 26 -26.17 8.52 7.31
N GLY A 27 -24.93 8.66 7.78
CA GLY A 27 -24.37 7.88 8.89
C GLY A 27 -23.80 6.50 8.52
N LYS A 28 -23.33 6.28 7.27
CA LYS A 28 -22.72 5.00 6.80
C LYS A 28 -21.72 4.40 7.79
N THR A 29 -20.72 5.17 8.18
CA THR A 29 -19.63 4.69 9.07
C THR A 29 -20.15 4.27 10.46
N GLN A 30 -21.22 4.94 10.96
CA GLN A 30 -21.84 4.59 12.24
C GLN A 30 -22.58 3.25 12.16
N ILE A 31 -23.28 3.00 11.05
CA ILE A 31 -23.94 1.72 10.80
C ILE A 31 -22.90 0.59 10.76
N LEU A 32 -21.81 0.79 10.02
CA LEU A 32 -20.74 -0.21 9.93
C LEU A 32 -20.16 -0.57 11.31
N ALA A 33 -19.90 0.42 12.16
CA ALA A 33 -19.47 0.16 13.53
C ALA A 33 -20.52 -0.58 14.34
N GLY A 34 -21.80 -0.18 14.25
CA GLY A 34 -22.91 -0.85 14.93
C GLY A 34 -23.05 -2.32 14.55
N ARG A 35 -22.85 -2.64 13.28
CA ARG A 35 -22.92 -4.01 12.76
C ARG A 35 -21.88 -4.95 13.34
N ILE A 36 -20.66 -4.46 13.58
CA ILE A 36 -19.59 -5.27 14.22
C ILE A 36 -20.02 -5.74 15.60
N PHE A 37 -20.57 -4.83 16.43
CA PHE A 37 -21.06 -5.20 17.76
C PHE A 37 -22.32 -6.05 17.71
N HIS A 38 -23.18 -5.85 16.71
CA HIS A 38 -24.32 -6.73 16.47
C HIS A 38 -23.87 -8.17 16.12
N ALA A 39 -22.88 -8.31 15.23
CA ALA A 39 -22.29 -9.62 14.90
C ALA A 39 -21.66 -10.29 16.14
N ARG A 40 -20.95 -9.51 16.96
CA ARG A 40 -20.36 -10.00 18.21
C ARG A 40 -21.42 -10.52 19.19
N GLN A 41 -22.56 -9.82 19.31
CA GLN A 41 -23.71 -10.27 20.12
C GLN A 41 -24.33 -11.57 19.58
N GLN A 42 -24.16 -11.88 18.29
CA GLN A 42 -24.56 -13.15 17.69
C GLN A 42 -23.51 -14.27 17.84
N GLY A 43 -22.40 -14.02 18.55
CA GLY A 43 -21.35 -14.99 18.81
C GLY A 43 -20.30 -15.10 17.70
N ILE A 44 -20.26 -14.21 16.71
CA ILE A 44 -19.25 -14.21 15.66
C ILE A 44 -17.97 -13.58 16.24
N PRO A 45 -16.81 -14.26 16.19
CA PRO A 45 -15.55 -13.69 16.67
C PRO A 45 -15.03 -12.59 15.73
N PHE A 46 -14.20 -11.68 16.24
CA PHE A 46 -13.62 -10.59 15.45
C PHE A 46 -12.73 -11.09 14.31
N THR A 47 -12.06 -12.23 14.51
CA THR A 47 -11.24 -12.93 13.50
C THR A 47 -12.03 -13.35 12.27
N ASP A 48 -13.33 -13.62 12.42
CA ASP A 48 -14.24 -14.11 11.39
C ASP A 48 -15.01 -12.95 10.71
N MET A 49 -14.73 -11.72 11.10
CA MET A 49 -15.33 -10.53 10.52
C MET A 49 -14.36 -9.83 9.57
N LEU A 50 -14.87 -9.35 8.44
CA LEU A 50 -14.11 -8.62 7.45
C LEU A 50 -14.77 -7.28 7.12
N CYS A 51 -14.04 -6.19 7.29
CA CYS A 51 -14.46 -4.85 6.92
C CYS A 51 -13.61 -4.33 5.77
N LEU A 52 -14.21 -4.19 4.60
CA LEU A 52 -13.56 -3.68 3.40
C LEU A 52 -14.02 -2.27 3.09
N THR A 53 -13.09 -1.44 2.65
CA THR A 53 -13.34 -0.07 2.18
C THR A 53 -12.59 0.16 0.88
N PHE A 54 -12.95 1.21 0.16
CA PHE A 54 -12.22 1.54 -1.06
C PHE A 54 -10.87 2.24 -0.78
N THR A 55 -10.78 3.04 0.30
CA THR A 55 -9.57 3.81 0.62
C THR A 55 -9.04 3.46 2.02
N ASN A 56 -7.72 3.60 2.21
CA ASN A 56 -7.09 3.46 3.54
C ASN A 56 -7.69 4.43 4.57
N ARG A 57 -8.09 5.59 4.10
CA ARG A 57 -8.74 6.64 4.89
C ARG A 57 -10.09 6.18 5.47
N ALA A 58 -10.99 5.66 4.62
CA ALA A 58 -12.27 5.14 5.07
C ALA A 58 -12.08 4.02 6.11
N SER A 59 -11.04 3.21 5.93
CA SER A 59 -10.66 2.16 6.89
C SER A 59 -10.31 2.71 8.26
N ARG A 60 -9.58 3.85 8.32
CA ARG A 60 -9.22 4.46 9.60
C ARG A 60 -10.43 5.06 10.29
N GLY A 61 -11.19 5.88 9.60
CA GLY A 61 -12.42 6.44 10.16
C GLY A 61 -13.40 5.37 10.68
N MET A 62 -13.44 4.21 10.01
CA MET A 62 -14.19 3.06 10.46
C MET A 62 -13.59 2.45 11.75
N ARG A 63 -12.26 2.23 11.79
CA ARG A 63 -11.56 1.71 12.97
C ARG A 63 -11.76 2.59 14.20
N ASP A 64 -11.59 3.91 14.03
CA ASP A 64 -11.74 4.86 15.13
C ASP A 64 -13.18 4.86 15.67
N ARG A 65 -14.16 4.75 14.78
CA ARG A 65 -15.57 4.67 15.18
C ARG A 65 -15.89 3.34 15.88
N ILE A 66 -15.29 2.23 15.42
CA ILE A 66 -15.44 0.92 16.08
C ILE A 66 -14.84 0.98 17.49
N ARG A 67 -13.64 1.54 17.66
CA ARG A 67 -13.01 1.72 18.99
C ARG A 67 -13.80 2.65 19.89
N GLN A 68 -14.29 3.77 19.37
CA GLN A 68 -15.14 4.67 20.14
C GLN A 68 -16.38 3.93 20.65
N LYS A 69 -17.04 3.16 19.79
CA LYS A 69 -18.22 2.39 20.17
C LYS A 69 -17.90 1.28 21.17
N ALA A 70 -16.75 0.63 21.05
CA ALA A 70 -16.25 -0.35 22.04
C ALA A 70 -16.11 0.31 23.42
N ALA A 71 -15.49 1.48 23.48
CA ALA A 71 -15.33 2.22 24.73
C ALA A 71 -16.66 2.68 25.34
N GLU A 72 -17.65 3.05 24.50
CA GLU A 72 -19.03 3.36 24.94
C GLU A 72 -19.70 2.12 25.54
N THR A 73 -19.63 0.97 24.85
CA THR A 73 -20.23 -0.30 25.30
C THR A 73 -19.61 -0.80 26.60
N MET A 74 -18.28 -0.69 26.77
CA MET A 74 -17.59 -1.07 28.02
C MET A 74 -18.02 -0.18 29.20
N ARG A 75 -18.30 1.11 28.97
CA ARG A 75 -18.82 2.02 30.02
C ARG A 75 -20.27 1.71 30.43
N GLU A 76 -21.09 1.26 29.48
CA GLU A 76 -22.48 0.91 29.72
C GLU A 76 -22.64 -0.47 30.42
N SER A 77 -21.69 -1.39 30.21
CA SER A 77 -21.69 -2.75 30.80
C SER A 77 -20.87 -2.87 32.09
N SER A 78 -20.84 -1.84 32.92
CA SER A 78 -20.19 -1.88 34.24
C SER A 78 -20.80 -2.93 35.19
N GLY A 79 -20.58 -4.22 34.93
CA GLY A 79 -21.06 -5.29 35.76
C GLY A 79 -20.82 -6.73 35.24
N GLU A 80 -20.85 -6.97 33.93
CA GLU A 80 -20.68 -8.33 33.39
C GLU A 80 -19.93 -8.27 32.05
N ALA A 81 -18.60 -8.32 32.13
CA ALA A 81 -17.79 -8.61 30.95
C ALA A 81 -17.87 -10.12 30.68
N SER A 82 -18.63 -10.56 29.68
CA SER A 82 -18.34 -11.83 29.05
C SER A 82 -17.07 -11.65 28.22
N ALA A 83 -15.94 -11.77 28.86
CA ALA A 83 -14.67 -11.98 28.17
C ALA A 83 -14.84 -13.27 27.36
N SER A 84 -14.57 -13.25 26.05
CA SER A 84 -14.29 -14.48 25.32
C SER A 84 -13.08 -15.11 25.99
N ASP A 85 -13.13 -16.40 26.29
CA ASP A 85 -12.01 -17.13 26.89
C ASP A 85 -10.79 -17.23 25.96
N ASP A 86 -10.88 -16.71 24.74
CA ASP A 86 -9.78 -16.69 23.76
C ASP A 86 -9.08 -15.30 23.73
N PRO A 87 -7.84 -15.22 24.26
CA PRO A 87 -7.05 -13.98 24.24
C PRO A 87 -6.71 -13.48 22.83
N ALA A 88 -6.87 -14.32 21.79
CA ALA A 88 -6.63 -13.92 20.39
C ALA A 88 -7.85 -13.20 19.76
N ASP A 89 -9.05 -13.30 20.33
CA ASP A 89 -10.26 -12.68 19.81
C ASP A 89 -10.48 -11.27 20.36
N THR A 90 -9.51 -10.40 20.12
CA THR A 90 -9.58 -8.98 20.47
C THR A 90 -10.06 -8.15 19.29
N ILE A 91 -10.49 -6.90 19.55
CA ILE A 91 -10.92 -5.96 18.50
C ILE A 91 -9.80 -5.66 17.49
N GLU A 92 -8.54 -5.81 17.89
CA GLU A 92 -7.35 -5.67 17.07
C GLU A 92 -7.21 -6.79 16.04
N ALA A 93 -7.81 -7.96 16.30
CA ALA A 93 -7.86 -9.08 15.35
C ALA A 93 -8.80 -8.81 14.16
N LEU A 94 -9.77 -7.91 14.32
CA LEU A 94 -10.67 -7.50 13.25
C LEU A 94 -9.91 -6.86 12.08
N PHE A 95 -10.06 -7.43 10.89
CA PHE A 95 -9.51 -6.78 9.71
C PHE A 95 -10.40 -5.62 9.25
N VAL A 96 -9.83 -4.42 9.23
CA VAL A 96 -10.42 -3.23 8.62
C VAL A 96 -9.41 -2.64 7.64
N GLY A 97 -9.70 -2.66 6.35
CA GLY A 97 -8.75 -2.22 5.33
C GLY A 97 -9.35 -2.10 3.94
N ASN A 98 -8.55 -1.61 2.98
CA ASN A 98 -8.95 -1.69 1.58
C ASN A 98 -8.66 -3.08 1.00
N ILE A 99 -9.25 -3.37 -0.18
CA ILE A 99 -9.14 -4.69 -0.81
C ILE A 99 -7.69 -5.04 -1.20
N HIS A 100 -6.88 -4.07 -1.64
CA HIS A 100 -5.47 -4.32 -1.97
C HIS A 100 -4.66 -4.71 -0.73
N ARG A 101 -4.91 -4.04 0.41
CA ARG A 101 -4.26 -4.39 1.68
C ARG A 101 -4.66 -5.80 2.15
N PHE A 102 -5.94 -6.16 1.96
CA PHE A 102 -6.41 -7.51 2.21
C PHE A 102 -5.69 -8.53 1.33
N CYS A 103 -5.67 -8.30 0.02
CA CYS A 103 -4.99 -9.18 -0.94
C CYS A 103 -3.48 -9.27 -0.66
N SER A 104 -2.82 -8.15 -0.34
CA SER A 104 -1.40 -8.15 0.04
C SER A 104 -1.15 -8.97 1.30
N ARG A 105 -2.00 -8.81 2.35
CA ARG A 105 -1.92 -9.63 3.56
C ARG A 105 -2.09 -11.11 3.25
N PHE A 106 -3.07 -11.45 2.42
CA PHE A 106 -3.34 -12.83 2.01
C PHE A 106 -2.17 -13.45 1.23
N LEU A 107 -1.62 -12.71 0.25
CA LEU A 107 -0.55 -13.20 -0.62
C LEU A 107 0.81 -13.32 0.08
N LEU A 108 1.15 -12.37 0.97
CA LEU A 108 2.44 -12.28 1.64
C LEU A 108 2.47 -13.03 2.97
N ASP A 109 1.34 -13.60 3.42
CA ASP A 109 1.31 -14.43 4.61
C ASP A 109 2.12 -15.71 4.35
N GLY A 110 3.11 -15.96 5.22
CA GLY A 110 4.01 -17.09 5.06
C GLY A 110 3.32 -18.45 5.19
N ASP A 111 2.17 -18.52 5.85
CA ASP A 111 1.40 -19.75 5.97
C ASP A 111 0.64 -20.07 4.69
N ASN A 112 0.21 -19.04 3.95
CA ASN A 112 -0.48 -19.21 2.67
C ASN A 112 0.46 -19.63 1.54
N ASN A 113 1.72 -19.23 1.59
CA ASN A 113 2.74 -19.62 0.59
C ASN A 113 2.33 -19.34 -0.89
N VAL A 114 1.55 -18.28 -1.12
CA VAL A 114 1.08 -17.95 -2.48
C VAL A 114 2.19 -17.31 -3.30
N ILE A 115 2.80 -16.25 -2.77
CA ILE A 115 3.95 -15.58 -3.39
C ILE A 115 5.15 -15.57 -2.42
N HIS A 116 6.32 -15.23 -2.95
CA HIS A 116 7.51 -15.16 -2.11
C HIS A 116 7.37 -14.04 -1.07
N PRO A 117 7.73 -14.25 0.21
CA PRO A 117 7.55 -13.24 1.28
C PRO A 117 8.37 -11.96 1.05
N ASP A 118 9.47 -12.04 0.32
CA ASP A 118 10.32 -10.90 -0.04
C ASP A 118 9.90 -10.22 -1.36
N THR A 119 8.71 -10.53 -1.88
CA THR A 119 8.19 -9.89 -3.08
C THR A 119 8.03 -8.38 -2.84
N SER A 120 8.62 -7.59 -3.74
CA SER A 120 8.52 -6.13 -3.72
C SER A 120 7.27 -5.67 -4.45
N ILE A 121 6.51 -4.75 -3.83
CA ILE A 121 5.36 -4.11 -4.47
C ILE A 121 5.82 -2.82 -5.12
N LEU A 122 5.61 -2.72 -6.44
CA LEU A 122 5.96 -1.57 -7.26
C LEU A 122 4.86 -0.50 -7.20
N ASP A 123 5.24 0.75 -7.07
CA ASP A 123 4.35 1.88 -7.32
C ASP A 123 4.54 2.48 -8.73
N ASP A 124 3.74 3.50 -9.07
CA ASP A 124 3.74 4.10 -10.40
C ASP A 124 5.11 4.66 -10.80
N ASN A 125 5.89 5.21 -9.86
CA ASN A 125 7.24 5.74 -10.13
C ASN A 125 8.21 4.59 -10.42
N ASP A 126 8.16 3.51 -9.63
CA ASP A 126 8.98 2.32 -9.84
C ASP A 126 8.69 1.68 -11.22
N ILE A 127 7.40 1.63 -11.59
CA ILE A 127 6.97 1.12 -12.90
C ILE A 127 7.54 2.00 -14.01
N GLN A 128 7.42 3.33 -13.90
CA GLN A 128 7.96 4.26 -14.89
C GLN A 128 9.47 4.11 -15.05
N ASP A 129 10.22 4.03 -13.96
CA ASP A 129 11.67 3.83 -14.00
C ASP A 129 12.08 2.52 -14.67
N ILE A 130 11.34 1.44 -14.43
CA ILE A 130 11.58 0.16 -15.10
C ILE A 130 11.31 0.29 -16.60
N LEU A 131 10.18 0.87 -16.99
CA LEU A 131 9.80 1.05 -18.39
C LEU A 131 10.73 2.02 -19.13
N ASP A 132 11.21 3.06 -18.47
CA ASP A 132 12.21 3.98 -19.04
C ASP A 132 13.55 3.28 -19.28
N SER A 133 13.92 2.31 -18.43
CA SER A 133 15.10 1.47 -18.67
C SER A 133 14.96 0.59 -19.91
N PHE A 134 13.76 0.32 -20.38
CA PHE A 134 13.47 -0.38 -21.64
C PHE A 134 13.38 0.57 -22.85
N GLY A 135 13.55 1.86 -22.65
CA GLY A 135 13.45 2.88 -23.70
C GLY A 135 12.02 3.33 -24.01
N ALA A 136 11.02 2.95 -23.21
CA ALA A 136 9.61 3.21 -23.46
C ALA A 136 9.29 4.70 -23.68
N ARG A 137 9.87 5.60 -22.89
CA ARG A 137 9.64 7.05 -23.00
C ARG A 137 10.18 7.64 -24.29
N LYS A 138 11.40 7.24 -24.69
CA LYS A 138 12.03 7.69 -25.94
C LYS A 138 11.20 7.27 -27.14
N ASP A 139 10.69 6.05 -27.12
CA ASP A 139 9.93 5.48 -28.20
C ASP A 139 8.53 6.10 -28.29
N ALA A 140 7.87 6.33 -27.17
CA ALA A 140 6.58 7.00 -27.10
C ALA A 140 6.65 8.43 -27.67
N THR A 141 7.76 9.16 -27.43
CA THR A 141 7.94 10.51 -27.97
C THR A 141 8.11 10.49 -29.50
N ALA A 142 8.76 9.46 -30.04
CA ALA A 142 8.96 9.32 -31.48
C ALA A 142 7.65 9.04 -32.25
N TYR A 143 6.63 8.47 -31.58
CA TYR A 143 5.34 8.10 -32.19
C TYR A 143 4.16 8.89 -31.61
N ARG A 144 4.39 10.09 -31.13
CA ARG A 144 3.33 10.94 -30.57
C ARG A 144 2.25 11.23 -31.59
N MET A 145 1.02 10.83 -31.28
CA MET A 145 -0.15 11.07 -32.12
C MET A 145 -0.60 12.52 -32.02
N SER A 146 -0.99 13.11 -33.13
CA SER A 146 -1.73 14.36 -33.12
C SER A 146 -3.21 14.12 -32.74
N ARG A 147 -3.90 15.16 -32.27
CA ARG A 147 -5.34 15.04 -31.92
C ARG A 147 -6.22 14.69 -33.14
N ASN A 148 -5.72 14.91 -34.34
CA ASN A 148 -6.44 14.69 -35.59
C ASN A 148 -6.07 13.36 -36.27
N ASP A 149 -5.14 12.60 -35.72
CA ASP A 149 -4.76 11.32 -36.31
C ASP A 149 -5.89 10.30 -36.12
N PRO A 150 -6.22 9.53 -37.16
CA PRO A 150 -7.17 8.43 -37.00
C PRO A 150 -6.61 7.44 -35.98
N ASN A 151 -7.42 7.08 -34.99
CA ASN A 151 -7.01 6.18 -33.93
C ASN A 151 -7.85 4.87 -33.97
N PRO A 152 -7.52 3.92 -34.85
CA PRO A 152 -8.28 2.69 -34.99
C PRO A 152 -8.18 1.77 -33.75
N LEU A 153 -7.15 2.01 -32.89
CA LEU A 153 -6.90 1.24 -31.69
C LEU A 153 -7.32 1.98 -30.42
N ASP A 154 -7.85 3.20 -30.54
CA ASP A 154 -8.23 4.08 -29.41
C ASP A 154 -7.11 4.27 -28.37
N VAL A 155 -5.84 4.34 -28.83
CA VAL A 155 -4.66 4.51 -27.98
C VAL A 155 -4.37 6.01 -27.80
N GLN A 156 -5.08 6.68 -26.89
CA GLN A 156 -4.88 8.11 -26.57
C GLN A 156 -4.09 8.34 -25.27
N SER A 157 -3.95 7.30 -24.46
CA SER A 157 -3.24 7.38 -23.17
C SER A 157 -1.72 7.33 -23.33
N SER A 158 -0.98 7.73 -22.29
CA SER A 158 0.48 7.59 -22.25
C SER A 158 0.90 6.12 -22.45
N VAL A 159 2.14 5.91 -22.92
CA VAL A 159 2.68 4.56 -23.11
C VAL A 159 2.67 3.74 -21.82
N TYR A 160 2.89 4.36 -20.67
CA TYR A 160 2.88 3.68 -19.37
C TYR A 160 1.52 3.08 -19.04
N ILE A 161 0.45 3.85 -19.25
CA ILE A 161 -0.93 3.38 -19.03
C ILE A 161 -1.25 2.23 -20.00
N GLN A 162 -0.82 2.34 -21.26
CA GLN A 162 -1.05 1.26 -22.23
C GLN A 162 -0.28 0.00 -21.88
N VAL A 163 0.97 0.10 -21.47
CA VAL A 163 1.77 -1.04 -21.01
C VAL A 163 1.08 -1.77 -19.86
N ASN A 164 0.60 -1.03 -18.87
CA ASN A 164 -0.10 -1.60 -17.71
C ASN A 164 -1.38 -2.32 -18.14
N ARG A 165 -2.23 -1.70 -18.96
CA ARG A 165 -3.47 -2.30 -19.48
C ARG A 165 -3.21 -3.56 -20.31
N ILE A 166 -2.24 -3.52 -21.22
CA ILE A 166 -1.89 -4.65 -22.08
C ILE A 166 -1.37 -5.81 -21.24
N GLN A 167 -0.47 -5.54 -20.32
CA GLN A 167 0.15 -6.56 -19.48
C GLN A 167 -0.90 -7.31 -18.67
N HIS A 168 -1.79 -6.59 -17.95
CA HIS A 168 -2.81 -7.23 -17.12
C HIS A 168 -3.91 -7.89 -17.92
N TYR A 169 -4.28 -7.33 -19.09
CA TYR A 169 -5.19 -8.01 -19.99
C TYR A 169 -4.64 -9.37 -20.44
N ILE A 170 -3.38 -9.40 -20.92
CA ILE A 170 -2.73 -10.65 -21.35
C ILE A 170 -2.65 -11.63 -20.18
N GLN A 171 -2.21 -11.19 -19.02
CA GLN A 171 -2.07 -12.03 -17.83
C GLN A 171 -3.41 -12.67 -17.44
N GLN A 172 -4.46 -11.87 -17.29
CA GLN A 172 -5.79 -12.38 -16.91
C GLN A 172 -6.36 -13.34 -17.94
N VAL A 173 -6.18 -13.03 -19.23
CA VAL A 173 -6.63 -13.87 -20.32
C VAL A 173 -5.89 -15.22 -20.33
N LEU A 174 -4.57 -15.22 -20.12
CA LEU A 174 -3.77 -16.45 -20.05
C LEU A 174 -4.09 -17.29 -18.80
N HIS A 175 -4.49 -16.65 -17.69
CA HIS A 175 -4.97 -17.34 -16.48
C HIS A 175 -6.43 -17.83 -16.61
N GLY A 176 -7.10 -17.57 -17.74
CA GLY A 176 -8.47 -18.03 -17.99
C GLY A 176 -9.54 -17.24 -17.25
N HIS A 177 -9.29 -16.00 -16.89
CA HIS A 177 -10.29 -15.16 -16.23
C HIS A 177 -11.50 -14.90 -17.14
N PRO A 178 -12.73 -14.93 -16.60
CA PRO A 178 -13.92 -14.54 -17.33
C PRO A 178 -13.85 -13.08 -17.82
N VAL A 179 -14.33 -12.80 -19.03
CA VAL A 179 -14.33 -11.43 -19.59
C VAL A 179 -14.99 -10.40 -18.66
N GLY A 180 -16.01 -10.82 -17.92
CA GLY A 180 -16.77 -9.93 -17.02
C GLY A 180 -16.01 -9.42 -15.79
N ILE A 181 -14.80 -9.94 -15.50
CA ILE A 181 -13.96 -9.52 -14.38
C ILE A 181 -12.59 -8.97 -14.80
N LEU A 182 -12.33 -8.85 -16.10
CA LEU A 182 -11.09 -8.27 -16.60
C LEU A 182 -10.97 -6.81 -16.13
N LEU A 183 -9.79 -6.44 -15.63
CA LEU A 183 -9.48 -5.06 -15.22
C LEU A 183 -9.63 -4.10 -16.41
N HIS A 184 -9.14 -4.52 -17.57
CA HIS A 184 -9.24 -3.79 -18.83
C HIS A 184 -9.65 -4.77 -19.93
N ASP A 185 -10.78 -4.53 -20.58
CA ASP A 185 -11.16 -5.30 -21.75
C ASP A 185 -10.52 -4.67 -23.00
N MET A 186 -9.59 -5.39 -23.59
CA MET A 186 -8.85 -4.99 -24.79
C MET A 186 -9.08 -5.95 -25.97
N GLY A 187 -10.11 -6.78 -25.91
CA GLY A 187 -10.39 -7.80 -26.92
C GLY A 187 -10.45 -7.24 -28.34
N ASP A 188 -11.20 -6.14 -28.54
CA ASP A 188 -11.34 -5.48 -29.84
C ASP A 188 -10.03 -4.87 -30.35
N VAL A 189 -9.21 -4.33 -29.43
CA VAL A 189 -7.90 -3.75 -29.76
C VAL A 189 -6.96 -4.85 -30.25
N PHE A 190 -6.90 -5.99 -29.54
CA PHE A 190 -6.08 -7.14 -29.94
C PHE A 190 -6.57 -7.79 -31.21
N HIS A 191 -7.89 -7.82 -31.43
CA HIS A 191 -8.45 -8.32 -32.71
C HIS A 191 -7.91 -7.54 -33.89
N LYS A 192 -8.01 -6.20 -33.88
CA LYS A 192 -7.49 -5.31 -34.91
C LYS A 192 -5.97 -5.41 -35.07
N TYR A 193 -5.25 -5.52 -33.95
CA TYR A 193 -3.79 -5.64 -33.96
C TYR A 193 -3.32 -6.95 -34.62
N PHE A 194 -3.91 -8.10 -34.25
CA PHE A 194 -3.52 -9.36 -34.82
C PHE A 194 -3.96 -9.53 -36.30
N GLU A 195 -5.04 -8.86 -36.68
CA GLU A 195 -5.45 -8.78 -38.07
C GLU A 195 -4.37 -8.17 -38.97
N MET A 196 -3.64 -7.19 -38.47
CA MET A 196 -2.47 -6.61 -39.14
C MET A 196 -1.42 -7.66 -39.51
N PHE A 197 -1.21 -8.68 -38.68
CA PHE A 197 -0.33 -9.82 -38.96
C PHE A 197 -1.02 -10.94 -39.80
N GLY A 198 -2.25 -10.72 -40.28
CA GLY A 198 -3.06 -11.73 -40.92
C GLY A 198 -3.45 -12.89 -40.01
N LEU A 199 -3.56 -12.64 -38.71
CA LEU A 199 -3.91 -13.61 -37.69
C LEU A 199 -5.35 -13.40 -37.24
N ARG A 200 -6.12 -14.51 -37.18
CA ARG A 200 -7.47 -14.46 -36.65
C ARG A 200 -7.42 -14.60 -35.12
N TYR A 201 -7.97 -13.61 -34.42
CA TYR A 201 -8.13 -13.60 -32.97
C TYR A 201 -9.62 -13.73 -32.63
N ASN A 202 -10.02 -14.86 -32.04
CA ASN A 202 -11.44 -15.16 -31.72
C ASN A 202 -11.70 -15.03 -30.20
N GLY A 203 -10.79 -14.38 -29.47
CA GLY A 203 -10.91 -14.16 -28.04
C GLY A 203 -9.77 -14.80 -27.20
N PRO A 204 -9.95 -14.87 -25.89
CA PRO A 204 -8.90 -15.24 -24.93
C PRO A 204 -8.12 -16.51 -25.25
N ALA A 205 -8.77 -17.56 -25.73
CA ALA A 205 -8.12 -18.83 -26.05
C ALA A 205 -7.05 -18.73 -27.14
N ASP A 206 -7.14 -17.72 -27.99
CA ASP A 206 -6.19 -17.52 -29.10
C ASP A 206 -4.97 -16.66 -28.73
N MET A 207 -4.93 -16.08 -27.51
CA MET A 207 -3.93 -15.09 -27.13
C MET A 207 -2.50 -15.61 -27.29
N SER A 208 -2.16 -16.72 -26.64
CA SER A 208 -0.80 -17.30 -26.70
C SER A 208 -0.38 -17.60 -28.14
N ARG A 209 -1.27 -18.20 -28.91
CA ARG A 209 -1.02 -18.54 -30.30
C ARG A 209 -0.79 -17.30 -31.18
N CYS A 210 -1.61 -16.26 -31.02
CA CYS A 210 -1.48 -15.03 -31.79
C CYS A 210 -0.22 -14.23 -31.40
N LEU A 211 0.12 -14.18 -30.12
CA LEU A 211 1.37 -13.55 -29.67
C LEU A 211 2.60 -14.25 -30.26
N ALA A 212 2.68 -15.59 -30.17
CA ALA A 212 3.79 -16.36 -30.73
C ALA A 212 3.88 -16.22 -32.26
N ALA A 213 2.74 -16.34 -32.97
CA ALA A 213 2.70 -16.21 -34.42
C ALA A 213 3.02 -14.79 -34.92
N SER A 214 2.72 -13.75 -34.15
CA SER A 214 3.10 -12.35 -34.48
C SER A 214 4.62 -12.14 -34.39
N LEU A 215 5.28 -12.74 -33.39
CA LEU A 215 6.75 -12.73 -33.28
C LEU A 215 7.41 -13.47 -34.44
N GLU A 216 6.92 -14.66 -34.75
CA GLU A 216 7.41 -15.50 -35.88
C GLU A 216 7.30 -14.75 -37.20
N LYS A 217 6.15 -14.16 -37.49
CA LYS A 217 5.90 -13.37 -38.73
C LYS A 217 6.81 -12.16 -38.83
N ALA A 218 7.12 -11.51 -37.71
CA ALA A 218 8.06 -10.40 -37.65
C ALA A 218 9.54 -10.85 -37.72
N GLY A 219 9.83 -12.15 -37.62
CA GLY A 219 11.20 -12.68 -37.56
C GLY A 219 11.90 -12.41 -36.22
N ALA A 220 11.11 -12.18 -35.15
CA ALA A 220 11.65 -11.89 -33.83
C ALA A 220 11.72 -13.17 -32.97
N PRO A 221 12.91 -13.56 -32.42
CA PRO A 221 13.05 -14.76 -31.61
C PRO A 221 12.44 -14.62 -30.21
N SER A 222 12.37 -13.41 -29.67
CA SER A 222 11.82 -13.12 -28.35
C SER A 222 11.20 -11.71 -28.27
N TRP A 223 10.45 -11.45 -27.21
CA TRP A 223 9.92 -10.12 -26.95
C TRP A 223 11.01 -9.10 -26.61
N GLU A 224 12.15 -9.52 -26.12
CA GLU A 224 13.27 -8.63 -25.84
C GLU A 224 13.89 -8.10 -27.15
N ASP A 225 13.96 -8.94 -28.19
CA ASP A 225 14.53 -8.60 -29.49
C ASP A 225 13.50 -8.04 -30.48
N ALA A 226 12.20 -8.21 -30.17
CA ALA A 226 11.09 -7.96 -31.10
C ALA A 226 10.97 -6.52 -31.59
N ARG A 227 11.41 -5.52 -30.80
CA ARG A 227 11.11 -4.10 -31.06
C ARG A 227 11.47 -3.65 -32.47
N HIS A 228 12.73 -3.78 -32.85
CA HIS A 228 13.20 -3.34 -34.15
C HIS A 228 12.57 -4.12 -35.30
N GLN A 229 12.53 -5.43 -35.17
CA GLN A 229 11.99 -6.33 -36.18
C GLN A 229 10.48 -6.12 -36.39
N MET A 230 9.67 -5.99 -35.34
CA MET A 230 8.24 -5.77 -35.46
C MET A 230 7.91 -4.37 -36.04
N LEU A 231 8.64 -3.34 -35.66
CA LEU A 231 8.46 -2.01 -36.25
C LEU A 231 8.87 -2.00 -37.73
N GLN A 232 9.98 -2.67 -38.09
CA GLN A 232 10.40 -2.84 -39.47
C GLN A 232 9.37 -3.66 -40.27
N TRP A 233 8.81 -4.69 -39.68
CA TRP A 233 7.75 -5.48 -40.31
C TRP A 233 6.49 -4.63 -40.62
N ILE A 234 6.08 -3.76 -39.65
CA ILE A 234 4.98 -2.80 -39.88
C ILE A 234 5.31 -1.87 -41.04
N GLU A 235 6.51 -1.36 -41.13
CA GLU A 235 6.96 -0.47 -42.21
C GLU A 235 6.96 -1.13 -43.60
N THR A 236 7.14 -2.42 -43.67
CA THR A 236 7.12 -3.21 -44.91
C THR A 236 5.73 -3.77 -45.25
N SER A 237 4.75 -3.59 -44.36
CA SER A 237 3.37 -4.05 -44.51
C SER A 237 2.53 -3.06 -45.36
N PRO A 238 1.25 -3.37 -45.73
CA PRO A 238 0.37 -2.43 -46.40
C PRO A 238 0.30 -1.08 -45.67
N TYR A 239 0.21 0.00 -46.45
CA TYR A 239 0.30 1.39 -45.95
C TYR A 239 -0.68 1.73 -44.83
N GLU A 240 -1.84 1.06 -44.80
CA GLU A 240 -2.87 1.21 -43.76
C GLU A 240 -2.34 0.94 -42.31
N TYR A 241 -1.27 0.16 -42.16
CA TYR A 241 -0.65 -0.18 -40.88
C TYR A 241 0.50 0.76 -40.47
N HIS A 242 0.85 1.74 -41.30
CA HIS A 242 1.94 2.68 -41.00
C HIS A 242 1.53 3.79 -40.03
N THR A 243 0.33 3.74 -39.45
CA THR A 243 -0.16 4.79 -38.56
C THR A 243 0.60 4.82 -37.24
N PRO A 244 0.80 6.00 -36.63
CA PRO A 244 1.43 6.13 -35.30
C PRO A 244 0.77 5.26 -34.23
N CYS A 245 -0.53 5.02 -34.34
CA CYS A 245 -1.30 4.19 -33.43
C CYS A 245 -0.81 2.75 -33.34
N TYR A 246 -0.62 2.09 -34.47
CA TYR A 246 -0.11 0.70 -34.51
C TYR A 246 1.33 0.63 -34.01
N ARG A 247 2.16 1.62 -34.34
CA ARG A 247 3.55 1.69 -33.84
C ARG A 247 3.59 1.88 -32.34
N LEU A 248 2.78 2.78 -31.79
CA LEU A 248 2.69 3.02 -30.35
C LEU A 248 2.21 1.77 -29.61
N PHE A 249 1.18 1.09 -30.15
CA PHE A 249 0.68 -0.14 -29.54
C PHE A 249 1.73 -1.26 -29.57
N THR A 250 2.47 -1.40 -30.67
CA THR A 250 3.57 -2.37 -30.77
C THR A 250 4.64 -2.12 -29.72
N VAL A 251 5.08 -0.87 -29.52
CA VAL A 251 6.03 -0.50 -28.48
C VAL A 251 5.47 -0.83 -27.10
N ALA A 252 4.21 -0.48 -26.84
CA ALA A 252 3.57 -0.77 -25.56
C ALA A 252 3.43 -2.27 -25.29
N LEU A 253 3.11 -3.07 -26.32
CA LEU A 253 3.03 -4.53 -26.20
C LEU A 253 4.39 -5.17 -25.86
N ILE A 254 5.44 -4.77 -26.58
CA ILE A 254 6.80 -5.28 -26.31
C ILE A 254 7.24 -4.89 -24.89
N CYS A 255 7.00 -3.64 -24.48
CA CYS A 255 7.30 -3.20 -23.11
C CYS A 255 6.48 -3.98 -22.08
N ALA A 256 5.21 -4.30 -22.35
CA ALA A 256 4.35 -5.08 -21.48
C ALA A 256 4.89 -6.50 -21.25
N MET A 257 5.30 -7.18 -22.34
CA MET A 257 5.86 -8.52 -22.24
C MET A 257 7.20 -8.53 -21.52
N ARG A 258 8.08 -7.55 -21.80
CA ARG A 258 9.35 -7.40 -21.09
C ARG A 258 9.15 -7.07 -19.61
N TYR A 259 8.16 -6.25 -19.30
CA TYR A 259 7.83 -5.85 -17.93
C TYR A 259 7.30 -7.05 -17.12
N ALA A 260 6.42 -7.86 -17.70
CA ALA A 260 5.95 -9.09 -17.06
C ALA A 260 7.10 -10.05 -16.74
N ALA A 261 7.97 -10.33 -17.72
CA ALA A 261 9.17 -11.16 -17.52
C ALA A 261 10.14 -10.56 -16.47
N TYR A 262 10.30 -9.23 -16.48
CA TYR A 262 11.15 -8.54 -15.50
C TYR A 262 10.60 -8.68 -14.07
N LYS A 263 9.29 -8.48 -13.87
CA LYS A 263 8.65 -8.65 -12.55
C LYS A 263 8.84 -10.07 -12.01
N GLU A 264 8.58 -11.08 -12.83
CA GLU A 264 8.75 -12.48 -12.47
C GLU A 264 10.20 -12.79 -12.08
N ALA A 265 11.17 -12.39 -12.93
CA ALA A 265 12.59 -12.63 -12.68
C ALA A 265 13.14 -11.94 -11.42
N ASN A 266 12.53 -10.83 -11.00
CA ASN A 266 12.98 -10.01 -9.87
C ASN A 266 12.06 -10.08 -8.63
N ARG A 267 11.07 -10.97 -8.62
CA ARG A 267 10.08 -11.09 -7.52
C ARG A 267 9.42 -9.76 -7.21
N MET A 268 8.83 -9.16 -8.23
CA MET A 268 8.15 -7.89 -8.14
C MET A 268 6.71 -8.07 -8.58
N VAL A 269 5.80 -7.35 -7.95
CA VAL A 269 4.39 -7.25 -8.33
C VAL A 269 3.97 -5.79 -8.28
N ASP A 270 3.04 -5.39 -9.12
CA ASP A 270 2.35 -4.11 -8.99
C ASP A 270 0.98 -4.29 -8.30
N PHE A 271 0.26 -3.18 -8.12
CA PHE A 271 -1.02 -3.22 -7.42
C PHE A 271 -2.10 -4.05 -8.15
N ASP A 272 -2.07 -4.09 -9.48
CA ASP A 272 -3.01 -4.88 -10.26
C ASP A 272 -2.66 -6.37 -10.21
N ASP A 273 -1.36 -6.72 -10.21
CA ASP A 273 -0.90 -8.10 -9.98
C ASP A 273 -1.42 -8.66 -8.65
N ILE A 274 -1.44 -7.84 -7.61
CA ILE A 274 -1.93 -8.26 -6.27
C ILE A 274 -3.37 -8.76 -6.36
N LEU A 275 -4.23 -8.06 -7.11
CA LEU A 275 -5.61 -8.48 -7.28
C LEU A 275 -5.72 -9.76 -8.13
N VAL A 276 -4.97 -9.83 -9.22
CA VAL A 276 -4.99 -10.99 -10.14
C VAL A 276 -4.51 -12.25 -9.41
N LEU A 277 -3.37 -12.19 -8.75
CA LEU A 277 -2.79 -13.32 -8.03
C LEU A 277 -3.63 -13.77 -6.83
N ALA A 278 -4.26 -12.81 -6.12
CA ALA A 278 -5.18 -13.14 -5.04
C ALA A 278 -6.43 -13.85 -5.56
N TYR A 279 -7.01 -13.37 -6.68
CA TYR A 279 -8.15 -14.02 -7.30
C TYR A 279 -7.80 -15.45 -7.78
N ASP A 280 -6.63 -15.64 -8.39
CA ASP A 280 -6.16 -16.96 -8.85
C ASP A 280 -6.08 -17.94 -7.68
N ALA A 281 -5.37 -17.57 -6.62
CA ALA A 281 -5.20 -18.44 -5.44
C ALA A 281 -6.53 -18.73 -4.74
N LEU A 282 -7.40 -17.71 -4.58
CA LEU A 282 -8.71 -17.89 -3.97
C LEU A 282 -9.71 -18.65 -4.86
N SER A 283 -9.37 -18.86 -6.13
CA SER A 283 -10.17 -19.66 -7.07
C SER A 283 -9.73 -21.12 -7.13
N GLU A 284 -8.65 -21.50 -6.45
CA GLU A 284 -8.21 -22.88 -6.33
C GLU A 284 -9.27 -23.75 -5.61
N PRO A 285 -9.39 -25.03 -5.95
CA PRO A 285 -10.22 -25.95 -5.19
C PRO A 285 -9.80 -25.98 -3.72
N ASP A 286 -10.80 -25.96 -2.81
CA ASP A 286 -10.59 -25.96 -1.36
C ASP A 286 -9.78 -24.77 -0.77
N ALA A 287 -9.67 -23.65 -1.50
CA ALA A 287 -8.96 -22.45 -1.04
C ALA A 287 -9.37 -22.03 0.39
N GLY A 288 -10.66 -22.08 0.71
CA GLY A 288 -11.18 -21.73 2.03
C GLY A 288 -10.71 -22.61 3.19
N ARG A 289 -10.20 -23.82 2.91
CA ARG A 289 -9.58 -24.74 3.90
C ARG A 289 -8.07 -24.65 3.88
N ARG A 290 -7.50 -24.36 2.69
CA ARG A 290 -6.06 -24.38 2.46
C ARG A 290 -5.39 -23.09 2.93
N TYR A 291 -6.06 -21.95 2.72
CA TYR A 291 -5.47 -20.65 2.96
C TYR A 291 -6.12 -19.95 4.15
N LYS A 292 -5.28 -19.35 4.98
CA LYS A 292 -5.68 -18.42 6.02
C LYS A 292 -6.31 -17.18 5.38
N TYR A 293 -7.36 -16.65 5.97
CA TYR A 293 -8.10 -15.48 5.47
C TYR A 293 -8.89 -15.71 4.16
N ALA A 294 -9.13 -16.94 3.76
CA ALA A 294 -9.82 -17.24 2.52
C ALA A 294 -11.35 -17.46 2.68
N SER A 295 -11.90 -17.39 3.88
CA SER A 295 -13.33 -17.61 4.12
C SER A 295 -13.84 -16.81 5.32
N TYR A 296 -14.90 -16.00 5.10
CA TYR A 296 -15.49 -15.16 6.15
C TYR A 296 -17.00 -15.31 6.20
N PRO A 297 -17.58 -15.60 7.39
CA PRO A 297 -19.04 -15.64 7.59
C PRO A 297 -19.67 -14.26 7.72
N TRP A 298 -18.87 -13.21 7.99
CA TRP A 298 -19.37 -11.83 8.11
C TRP A 298 -18.50 -10.83 7.36
N ILE A 299 -19.06 -10.24 6.30
CA ILE A 299 -18.36 -9.27 5.45
C ILE A 299 -19.19 -7.99 5.37
N GLN A 300 -18.53 -6.87 5.52
CA GLN A 300 -19.11 -5.57 5.21
C GLN A 300 -18.18 -4.72 4.36
N ILE A 301 -18.77 -4.00 3.40
CA ILE A 301 -18.05 -3.27 2.37
C ILE A 301 -18.59 -1.85 2.31
N ASP A 302 -17.72 -0.86 2.45
CA ASP A 302 -18.06 0.55 2.26
C ASP A 302 -17.66 1.02 0.85
N GLU A 303 -18.37 2.05 0.36
CA GLU A 303 -18.13 2.66 -0.96
C GLU A 303 -18.10 1.64 -2.11
N VAL A 304 -19.01 0.68 -2.09
CA VAL A 304 -19.04 -0.44 -3.05
C VAL A 304 -19.14 0.00 -4.52
N GLN A 305 -19.67 1.21 -4.79
CA GLN A 305 -19.76 1.77 -6.14
C GLN A 305 -18.37 2.05 -6.76
N ASP A 306 -17.30 2.09 -5.97
CA ASP A 306 -15.94 2.35 -6.44
C ASP A 306 -15.15 1.07 -6.71
N LEU A 307 -15.68 -0.10 -6.35
CA LEU A 307 -15.02 -1.37 -6.58
C LEU A 307 -15.16 -1.80 -8.06
N ASN A 308 -14.06 -2.33 -8.61
CA ASN A 308 -14.10 -2.95 -9.93
C ASN A 308 -14.63 -4.39 -9.88
N ALA A 309 -14.87 -4.98 -11.06
CA ALA A 309 -15.46 -6.30 -11.15
C ALA A 309 -14.58 -7.43 -10.58
N LEU A 310 -13.24 -7.31 -10.70
CA LEU A 310 -12.30 -8.27 -10.13
C LEU A 310 -12.30 -8.21 -8.59
N GLN A 311 -12.35 -7.02 -8.02
CA GLN A 311 -12.44 -6.83 -6.58
C GLN A 311 -13.72 -7.44 -6.00
N LEU A 312 -14.86 -7.26 -6.68
CA LEU A 312 -16.12 -7.91 -6.29
C LEU A 312 -16.04 -9.44 -6.44
N ALA A 313 -15.39 -9.94 -7.49
CA ALA A 313 -15.17 -11.37 -7.65
C ALA A 313 -14.27 -11.96 -6.54
N ILE A 314 -13.27 -11.22 -6.06
CA ILE A 314 -12.46 -11.62 -4.90
C ILE A 314 -13.34 -11.72 -3.64
N VAL A 315 -14.20 -10.72 -3.40
CA VAL A 315 -15.16 -10.77 -2.27
C VAL A 315 -16.04 -12.02 -2.36
N ASP A 316 -16.52 -12.35 -3.56
CA ASP A 316 -17.34 -13.56 -3.75
C ASP A 316 -16.58 -14.85 -3.40
N ARG A 317 -15.26 -14.90 -3.67
CA ARG A 317 -14.42 -16.07 -3.34
C ARG A 317 -14.20 -16.27 -1.86
N ILE A 318 -14.08 -15.17 -1.09
CA ILE A 318 -13.86 -15.22 0.36
C ILE A 318 -15.16 -15.25 1.18
N THR A 319 -16.31 -15.23 0.54
CA THR A 319 -17.61 -15.31 1.20
C THR A 319 -17.93 -16.75 1.57
N ALA A 320 -18.02 -17.04 2.85
CA ALA A 320 -18.39 -18.38 3.35
C ALA A 320 -19.83 -18.77 2.97
N PRO A 321 -20.14 -20.05 2.82
CA PRO A 321 -21.53 -20.51 2.62
C PRO A 321 -22.44 -20.02 3.76
N GLY A 322 -23.56 -19.37 3.42
CA GLY A 322 -24.50 -18.81 4.40
C GLY A 322 -24.07 -17.52 5.07
N ALA A 323 -22.96 -16.91 4.62
CA ALA A 323 -22.44 -15.65 5.16
C ALA A 323 -23.42 -14.48 5.08
N THR A 324 -23.21 -13.52 5.96
CA THR A 324 -23.81 -12.19 5.88
C THR A 324 -22.88 -11.24 5.15
N VAL A 325 -23.30 -10.73 4.00
CA VAL A 325 -22.54 -9.74 3.22
C VAL A 325 -23.36 -8.46 3.10
N VAL A 326 -22.86 -7.35 3.63
CA VAL A 326 -23.54 -6.06 3.55
C VAL A 326 -22.66 -5.06 2.82
N CYS A 327 -23.18 -4.58 1.68
CA CYS A 327 -22.54 -3.57 0.84
C CYS A 327 -23.18 -2.21 1.11
N LEU A 328 -22.39 -1.19 1.43
CA LEU A 328 -22.85 0.19 1.53
C LEU A 328 -22.33 0.97 0.32
N GLY A 329 -23.17 1.81 -0.27
CA GLY A 329 -22.79 2.58 -1.44
C GLY A 329 -23.63 3.82 -1.67
N ASP A 330 -23.13 4.67 -2.57
CA ASP A 330 -23.78 5.89 -3.02
C ASP A 330 -23.69 6.00 -4.55
N GLU A 331 -24.81 5.83 -5.23
CA GLU A 331 -24.88 5.91 -6.70
C GLU A 331 -24.56 7.30 -7.25
N GLN A 332 -24.66 8.35 -6.41
CA GLN A 332 -24.42 9.75 -6.78
C GLN A 332 -22.92 10.09 -6.80
N GLN A 333 -22.08 9.32 -6.09
CA GLN A 333 -20.65 9.56 -5.95
C GLN A 333 -19.74 8.57 -6.69
N ALA A 334 -20.22 7.83 -7.68
CA ALA A 334 -19.43 6.92 -8.51
C ALA A 334 -18.58 7.71 -9.53
N ILE A 335 -17.33 8.05 -9.19
CA ILE A 335 -16.42 8.87 -10.02
C ILE A 335 -15.11 8.17 -10.41
N PHE A 336 -14.91 6.92 -10.05
CA PHE A 336 -13.67 6.18 -10.32
C PHE A 336 -13.78 5.19 -11.50
N SER A 337 -14.52 5.57 -12.55
CA SER A 337 -14.68 4.71 -13.74
C SER A 337 -13.34 4.44 -14.45
N PHE A 338 -12.38 5.36 -14.38
CA PHE A 338 -11.04 5.19 -14.94
C PHE A 338 -10.22 4.09 -14.24
N MET A 339 -10.57 3.70 -13.01
CA MET A 339 -10.00 2.57 -12.28
C MET A 339 -10.79 1.26 -12.47
N GLY A 340 -11.66 1.19 -13.49
CA GLY A 340 -12.47 0.01 -13.79
C GLY A 340 -13.76 -0.13 -12.98
N ALA A 341 -14.09 0.84 -12.11
CA ALA A 341 -15.40 0.88 -11.47
C ALA A 341 -16.47 1.22 -12.51
N LYS A 342 -17.43 0.33 -12.70
CA LYS A 342 -18.55 0.53 -13.65
C LYS A 342 -19.86 0.59 -12.87
N LEU A 343 -20.75 1.50 -13.25
CA LEU A 343 -22.13 1.53 -12.73
C LEU A 343 -22.87 0.20 -12.91
N ASP A 344 -22.48 -0.57 -13.90
CA ASP A 344 -22.95 -1.95 -14.13
C ASP A 344 -22.70 -2.84 -12.91
N ASN A 345 -21.62 -2.62 -12.15
CA ASN A 345 -21.33 -3.39 -10.95
C ASN A 345 -22.38 -3.13 -9.86
N LEU A 346 -22.74 -1.86 -9.64
CA LEU A 346 -23.81 -1.51 -8.68
C LEU A 346 -25.16 -2.07 -9.15
N SER A 347 -25.48 -1.98 -10.45
CA SER A 347 -26.68 -2.57 -11.04
C SER A 347 -26.73 -4.10 -10.89
N ARG A 348 -25.59 -4.79 -11.01
CA ARG A 348 -25.48 -6.23 -10.75
C ARG A 348 -25.71 -6.57 -9.28
N LEU A 349 -25.14 -5.78 -8.36
CA LEU A 349 -25.39 -5.92 -6.92
C LEU A 349 -26.85 -5.68 -6.56
N MET A 350 -27.49 -4.66 -7.12
CA MET A 350 -28.92 -4.42 -6.92
C MET A 350 -29.77 -5.62 -7.36
N ARG A 351 -29.47 -6.20 -8.53
CA ARG A 351 -30.15 -7.43 -8.99
C ARG A 351 -29.90 -8.62 -8.06
N ARG A 352 -28.66 -8.77 -7.56
CA ARG A 352 -28.27 -9.87 -6.66
C ARG A 352 -28.97 -9.75 -5.31
N CYS A 353 -29.06 -8.54 -4.73
CA CYS A 353 -29.70 -8.30 -3.45
C CYS A 353 -31.25 -8.36 -3.53
N GLY A 354 -31.82 -8.15 -4.70
CA GLY A 354 -33.28 -8.22 -4.91
C GLY A 354 -34.09 -7.34 -3.95
N SER A 355 -34.82 -7.93 -3.02
CA SER A 355 -35.60 -7.23 -1.99
C SER A 355 -34.78 -6.81 -0.77
N GLN A 356 -33.52 -7.25 -0.65
CA GLN A 356 -32.63 -6.91 0.45
C GLN A 356 -31.89 -5.59 0.19
N ILE A 357 -32.63 -4.54 -0.17
CA ILE A 357 -32.10 -3.20 -0.42
C ILE A 357 -32.71 -2.25 0.60
N ILE A 358 -31.84 -1.59 1.36
CA ILE A 358 -32.20 -0.56 2.34
C ILE A 358 -31.77 0.79 1.79
N ARG A 359 -32.64 1.81 1.88
CA ARG A 359 -32.32 3.18 1.47
C ARG A 359 -32.38 4.09 2.68
N LEU A 360 -31.24 4.72 3.00
CA LEU A 360 -31.17 5.72 4.05
C LEU A 360 -31.61 7.07 3.51
N ARG A 361 -32.47 7.74 4.23
CA ARG A 361 -33.06 9.01 3.79
C ARG A 361 -32.70 10.20 4.67
N LYS A 362 -32.41 10.00 5.95
CA LYS A 362 -32.09 11.09 6.86
C LYS A 362 -30.65 11.51 6.79
N ASN A 363 -30.42 12.78 6.42
CA ASN A 363 -29.08 13.38 6.39
C ASN A 363 -28.83 14.13 7.71
N HIS A 364 -27.85 13.66 8.48
CA HIS A 364 -27.46 14.21 9.79
C HIS A 364 -26.30 15.22 9.69
N ARG A 365 -25.82 15.52 8.48
CA ARG A 365 -24.62 16.33 8.24
C ARG A 365 -24.94 17.73 7.73
N SER A 366 -25.66 17.79 6.62
CA SER A 366 -25.79 18.99 5.82
C SER A 366 -27.01 19.82 6.26
N PRO A 367 -26.86 21.13 6.42
CA PRO A 367 -28.02 22.00 6.64
C PRO A 367 -28.94 21.94 5.42
N LYS A 368 -30.23 22.22 5.64
CA LYS A 368 -31.29 22.07 4.63
C LYS A 368 -30.94 22.80 3.32
N TYR A 369 -30.45 24.03 3.40
CA TYR A 369 -30.17 24.84 2.20
C TYR A 369 -29.06 24.23 1.30
N LEU A 370 -28.01 23.60 1.88
CA LEU A 370 -26.99 22.86 1.10
C LEU A 370 -27.55 21.59 0.51
N LEU A 371 -28.40 20.90 1.29
CA LEU A 371 -29.05 19.70 0.82
C LEU A 371 -30.04 19.98 -0.31
N ASP A 372 -30.77 21.08 -0.27
CA ASP A 372 -31.67 21.52 -1.34
C ASP A 372 -30.87 21.78 -2.66
N VAL A 373 -29.67 22.38 -2.60
CA VAL A 373 -28.77 22.53 -3.75
C VAL A 373 -28.36 21.16 -4.28
N CYS A 374 -27.87 20.26 -3.42
CA CYS A 374 -27.41 18.92 -3.81
C CYS A 374 -28.54 18.08 -4.39
N ASN A 375 -29.73 18.11 -3.80
CA ASN A 375 -30.91 17.37 -4.24
C ASN A 375 -31.44 17.88 -5.59
N THR A 376 -31.51 19.20 -5.76
CA THR A 376 -31.90 19.80 -7.05
C THR A 376 -30.91 19.44 -8.15
N TYR A 377 -29.62 19.47 -7.84
CA TYR A 377 -28.58 19.02 -8.76
C TYR A 377 -28.72 17.54 -9.09
N ALA A 378 -28.86 16.66 -8.09
CA ALA A 378 -29.00 15.21 -8.28
C ALA A 378 -30.20 14.85 -9.16
N THR A 379 -31.34 15.52 -8.95
CA THR A 379 -32.53 15.31 -9.76
C THR A 379 -32.30 15.75 -11.21
N SER A 380 -31.75 16.95 -11.42
CA SER A 380 -31.66 17.58 -12.75
C SER A 380 -30.52 17.04 -13.58
N GLN A 381 -29.38 16.68 -12.98
CA GLN A 381 -28.16 16.30 -13.70
C GLN A 381 -27.86 14.80 -13.60
N LEU A 382 -28.23 14.15 -12.50
CA LEU A 382 -27.93 12.72 -12.29
C LEU A 382 -29.16 11.83 -12.50
N GLY A 383 -30.34 12.42 -12.72
CA GLY A 383 -31.58 11.68 -12.93
C GLY A 383 -32.09 10.91 -11.71
N ILE A 384 -31.68 11.30 -10.51
CA ILE A 384 -32.12 10.65 -9.28
C ILE A 384 -33.57 11.04 -8.98
N ARG A 385 -34.41 10.04 -8.75
CA ARG A 385 -35.83 10.28 -8.44
C ARG A 385 -35.99 10.91 -7.09
N PRO A 386 -36.95 11.88 -6.93
CA PRO A 386 -37.16 12.62 -5.67
C PRO A 386 -37.35 11.73 -4.45
N GLU A 387 -38.02 10.59 -4.58
CA GLU A 387 -38.26 9.64 -3.48
C GLU A 387 -36.97 8.96 -2.95
N PHE A 388 -35.88 9.10 -3.65
CA PHE A 388 -34.56 8.53 -3.26
C PHE A 388 -33.58 9.59 -2.72
N LEU A 389 -34.01 10.85 -2.67
CA LEU A 389 -33.18 11.93 -2.16
C LEU A 389 -33.17 11.99 -0.63
N PRO A 390 -32.06 12.39 -0.01
CA PRO A 390 -31.97 12.54 1.43
C PRO A 390 -32.72 13.76 1.93
N GLU A 391 -33.28 13.66 3.15
CA GLU A 391 -34.00 14.72 3.86
C GLU A 391 -33.14 15.24 5.01
N ALA A 392 -33.10 16.55 5.22
CA ALA A 392 -32.40 17.15 6.34
C ALA A 392 -33.16 16.90 7.66
N VAL A 393 -32.41 16.59 8.71
CA VAL A 393 -32.95 16.42 10.06
C VAL A 393 -33.34 17.78 10.67
N GLU A 394 -32.54 18.82 10.38
CA GLU A 394 -32.76 20.18 10.87
C GLU A 394 -32.94 21.16 9.71
N GLY A 395 -33.92 22.04 9.87
CA GLY A 395 -34.21 23.13 8.92
C GLY A 395 -33.47 24.41 9.33
N THR A 396 -32.37 24.74 8.62
CA THR A 396 -31.66 26.00 8.77
C THR A 396 -31.73 26.82 7.48
N SER A 397 -31.87 28.16 7.60
CA SER A 397 -31.77 29.06 6.46
C SER A 397 -30.34 29.48 6.22
N PRO A 398 -29.91 29.71 4.94
CA PRO A 398 -28.56 30.16 4.64
C PRO A 398 -28.34 31.58 5.17
N GLY A 399 -27.14 31.82 5.68
CA GLY A 399 -26.65 33.16 5.92
C GLY A 399 -26.28 33.88 4.59
N PRO A 400 -26.01 35.19 4.65
CA PRO A 400 -25.80 36.01 3.45
C PRO A 400 -24.57 35.65 2.63
N TYR A 401 -23.71 34.75 3.14
CA TYR A 401 -22.44 34.34 2.48
C TYR A 401 -22.30 32.83 2.34
N ASP A 402 -23.34 32.07 2.65
CA ASP A 402 -23.25 30.61 2.68
C ASP A 402 -23.37 29.99 1.28
N LEU A 403 -24.13 30.62 0.37
CA LEU A 403 -24.28 30.19 -1.01
C LEU A 403 -23.96 31.37 -1.96
N MET A 404 -22.77 31.33 -2.58
CA MET A 404 -22.29 32.44 -3.39
C MET A 404 -21.78 31.96 -4.75
N VAL A 405 -22.07 32.73 -5.81
CA VAL A 405 -21.35 32.67 -7.07
C VAL A 405 -20.53 33.93 -7.22
N ARG A 406 -19.22 33.77 -7.36
CA ARG A 406 -18.28 34.87 -7.65
C ARG A 406 -17.86 34.79 -9.11
N GLU A 407 -18.18 35.81 -9.83
CA GLU A 407 -17.89 35.96 -11.25
C GLU A 407 -16.79 37.00 -11.45
N TYR A 408 -15.77 36.61 -12.20
CA TYR A 408 -14.64 37.50 -12.53
C TYR A 408 -14.60 37.79 -14.01
N PRO A 409 -14.07 38.98 -14.42
CA PRO A 409 -14.02 39.37 -15.81
C PRO A 409 -13.28 38.35 -16.68
N PHE A 410 -12.18 37.79 -16.20
CA PHE A 410 -11.43 36.77 -16.92
C PHE A 410 -10.63 35.87 -15.98
N TYR A 411 -10.32 34.69 -16.50
CA TYR A 411 -9.37 33.73 -15.97
C TYR A 411 -8.08 33.77 -16.79
N SER A 412 -6.93 33.84 -16.14
CA SER A 412 -5.62 33.79 -16.80
C SER A 412 -4.68 32.90 -15.99
N GLN A 413 -3.85 32.12 -16.69
CA GLN A 413 -2.74 31.40 -16.08
C GLN A 413 -1.62 32.37 -15.62
N PHE A 414 -1.65 33.61 -16.13
CA PHE A 414 -0.71 34.65 -15.77
C PHE A 414 -1.37 35.64 -14.80
N THR A 415 -0.55 36.29 -13.98
CA THR A 415 -1.00 37.42 -13.16
C THR A 415 -1.42 38.61 -14.05
N THR A 416 -2.15 39.58 -13.47
CA THR A 416 -2.50 40.82 -14.20
C THR A 416 -1.24 41.51 -14.76
N GLN A 417 -0.14 41.47 -14.01
CA GLN A 417 1.18 41.89 -14.44
C GLN A 417 1.71 40.91 -15.49
N GLY A 418 1.86 41.38 -16.73
CA GLY A 418 2.23 40.57 -17.89
C GLY A 418 1.05 40.11 -18.75
N ASN A 419 -0.19 40.50 -18.42
CA ASN A 419 -1.34 40.29 -19.27
C ASN A 419 -1.79 41.66 -19.87
N PRO A 420 -1.46 41.97 -21.14
CA PRO A 420 -1.71 43.28 -21.72
C PRO A 420 -3.18 43.68 -21.73
N ILE A 421 -4.10 42.75 -21.85
CA ILE A 421 -5.54 43.02 -21.82
C ILE A 421 -5.99 43.40 -20.40
N ALA A 422 -5.48 42.73 -19.40
CA ALA A 422 -5.81 42.97 -18.00
C ALA A 422 -5.21 44.29 -17.51
N GLU A 423 -3.95 44.58 -17.88
CA GLU A 423 -3.27 45.83 -17.54
C GLU A 423 -3.95 47.04 -18.21
N ALA A 424 -4.30 46.94 -19.49
CA ALA A 424 -5.00 47.99 -20.22
C ALA A 424 -6.42 48.25 -19.66
N ALA A 425 -7.09 47.25 -19.13
CA ALA A 425 -8.44 47.38 -18.58
C ALA A 425 -8.48 47.65 -17.07
N GLY A 426 -7.32 47.64 -16.38
CA GLY A 426 -7.24 47.75 -14.92
C GLY A 426 -7.95 46.62 -14.17
N LEU A 427 -8.08 45.44 -14.79
CA LEU A 427 -8.81 44.31 -14.28
C LEU A 427 -7.87 43.33 -13.59
N ARG A 428 -8.32 42.75 -12.49
CA ARG A 428 -7.64 41.68 -11.78
C ARG A 428 -8.20 40.31 -12.21
N CYS A 429 -7.33 39.35 -12.47
CA CYS A 429 -7.75 38.01 -12.83
C CYS A 429 -8.30 37.22 -11.60
N GLU A 430 -9.05 36.17 -11.88
CA GLU A 430 -9.64 35.29 -10.87
C GLU A 430 -8.60 34.75 -9.86
N LEU A 431 -7.47 34.29 -10.39
CA LEU A 431 -6.39 33.74 -9.57
C LEU A 431 -5.78 34.77 -8.61
N GLU A 432 -5.69 36.04 -8.99
CA GLU A 432 -5.17 37.12 -8.13
C GLU A 432 -6.14 37.49 -7.00
N GLN A 433 -7.43 37.27 -7.19
CA GLN A 433 -8.47 37.58 -6.21
C GLN A 433 -8.75 36.44 -5.24
N LEU A 434 -8.26 35.22 -5.54
CA LEU A 434 -8.47 34.07 -4.67
C LEU A 434 -7.92 34.26 -3.23
N PRO A 435 -6.70 34.79 -3.02
CA PRO A 435 -6.21 35.02 -1.65
C PRO A 435 -7.09 35.95 -0.83
N GLU A 436 -7.69 36.98 -1.47
CA GLU A 436 -8.62 37.90 -0.82
C GLU A 436 -9.93 37.18 -0.44
N ALA A 437 -10.47 36.34 -1.33
CA ALA A 437 -11.63 35.53 -1.06
C ALA A 437 -11.38 34.53 0.08
N VAL A 438 -10.22 33.87 0.09
CA VAL A 438 -9.84 32.93 1.15
C VAL A 438 -9.77 33.66 2.50
N ARG A 439 -9.06 34.80 2.58
CA ARG A 439 -8.98 35.59 3.83
C ARG A 439 -10.36 36.07 4.29
N TYR A 440 -11.22 36.49 3.37
CA TYR A 440 -12.56 36.91 3.67
C TYR A 440 -13.38 35.80 4.34
N TYR A 441 -13.40 34.59 3.76
CA TYR A 441 -14.17 33.48 4.32
C TYR A 441 -13.57 32.94 5.62
N LEU A 442 -12.25 32.92 5.77
CA LEU A 442 -11.60 32.60 7.05
C LEU A 442 -11.89 33.62 8.14
N GLY A 443 -12.03 34.91 7.76
CA GLY A 443 -12.39 35.98 8.68
C GLY A 443 -13.84 35.94 9.18
N LEU A 444 -14.72 35.15 8.57
CA LEU A 444 -16.08 34.91 9.05
C LEU A 444 -16.13 33.98 10.26
N ASP A 445 -15.01 33.32 10.58
CA ASP A 445 -14.84 32.47 11.75
C ASP A 445 -13.81 33.06 12.70
N PRO A 446 -14.24 33.86 13.71
CA PRO A 446 -13.35 34.51 14.66
C PRO A 446 -12.67 33.54 15.60
N ASP A 447 -13.25 32.37 15.86
CA ASP A 447 -12.70 31.34 16.75
C ASP A 447 -11.59 30.51 16.07
N GLY A 448 -11.40 30.62 14.76
CA GLY A 448 -10.35 29.92 14.03
C GLY A 448 -10.54 28.40 13.93
N ARG A 449 -11.77 27.90 14.05
CA ARG A 449 -12.10 26.47 14.06
C ARG A 449 -12.51 25.91 12.71
N GLU A 450 -13.05 26.78 11.83
CA GLU A 450 -13.53 26.36 10.52
C GLU A 450 -12.38 26.18 9.52
N ASN A 451 -12.51 25.18 8.66
CA ASN A 451 -11.59 24.93 7.57
C ASN A 451 -12.20 25.32 6.21
N LEU A 452 -11.33 25.56 5.23
CA LEU A 452 -11.70 25.96 3.89
C LEU A 452 -10.98 25.09 2.86
N ALA A 453 -11.71 24.59 1.86
CA ALA A 453 -11.11 23.89 0.73
C ALA A 453 -11.32 24.66 -0.58
N VAL A 454 -10.26 24.72 -1.40
CA VAL A 454 -10.32 25.09 -2.82
C VAL A 454 -10.26 23.80 -3.62
N VAL A 455 -11.40 23.44 -4.23
CA VAL A 455 -11.55 22.19 -4.99
C VAL A 455 -11.40 22.48 -6.48
N VAL A 456 -10.44 21.81 -7.12
CA VAL A 456 -10.07 22.03 -8.53
C VAL A 456 -10.26 20.77 -9.38
N SER A 457 -10.21 20.88 -10.70
CA SER A 457 -10.35 19.74 -11.61
C SER A 457 -9.03 19.01 -11.87
N THR A 458 -7.89 19.72 -11.85
CA THR A 458 -6.58 19.16 -12.22
C THR A 458 -5.49 19.47 -11.19
N ASN A 459 -4.41 18.67 -11.20
CA ASN A 459 -3.25 18.92 -10.35
C ASN A 459 -2.53 20.24 -10.72
N ASN A 460 -2.46 20.60 -12.01
CA ASN A 460 -1.83 21.84 -12.44
C ASN A 460 -2.54 23.06 -11.85
N GLU A 461 -3.87 23.05 -11.83
CA GLU A 461 -4.64 24.12 -11.18
C GLU A 461 -4.37 24.17 -9.65
N ALA A 462 -4.23 23.02 -9.02
CA ALA A 462 -3.87 22.97 -7.61
C ALA A 462 -2.47 23.55 -7.37
N ASP A 463 -1.50 23.35 -8.29
CA ASP A 463 -0.16 23.93 -8.25
C ASP A 463 -0.19 25.44 -8.37
N ASP A 464 -0.94 25.96 -9.34
CA ASP A 464 -1.09 27.40 -9.59
C ASP A 464 -1.70 28.10 -8.37
N ILE A 465 -2.76 27.52 -7.80
CA ILE A 465 -3.44 28.04 -6.61
C ILE A 465 -2.52 27.97 -5.38
N SER A 466 -1.83 26.86 -5.16
CA SER A 466 -0.90 26.71 -4.05
C SER A 466 0.24 27.73 -4.12
N SER A 467 0.82 27.91 -5.30
CA SER A 467 1.86 28.92 -5.54
C SER A 467 1.36 30.34 -5.24
N ARG A 468 0.12 30.62 -5.61
CA ARG A 468 -0.50 31.92 -5.37
C ARG A 468 -0.79 32.19 -3.90
N LEU A 469 -1.30 31.20 -3.17
CA LEU A 469 -1.54 31.30 -1.74
C LEU A 469 -0.23 31.45 -0.96
N THR A 470 0.82 30.72 -1.35
CA THR A 470 2.18 30.86 -0.79
C THR A 470 2.70 32.29 -1.00
N GLY A 471 2.62 32.81 -2.21
CA GLY A 471 3.03 34.18 -2.52
C GLY A 471 2.22 35.26 -1.79
N ALA A 472 1.00 34.95 -1.37
CA ALA A 472 0.15 35.81 -0.55
C ALA A 472 0.35 35.61 0.97
N GLY A 473 1.26 34.74 1.40
CA GLY A 473 1.53 34.42 2.80
C GLY A 473 0.36 33.72 3.52
N ILE A 474 -0.47 32.96 2.80
CA ILE A 474 -1.58 32.19 3.38
C ILE A 474 -1.10 30.76 3.59
N PRO A 475 -0.96 30.29 4.87
CA PRO A 475 -0.68 28.90 5.17
C PRO A 475 -1.78 28.00 4.61
N HIS A 476 -1.37 26.93 3.92
CA HIS A 476 -2.32 25.99 3.33
C HIS A 476 -1.70 24.62 3.14
N PHE A 477 -2.53 23.61 3.23
CA PHE A 477 -2.16 22.25 2.93
C PHE A 477 -2.63 21.87 1.52
N ARG A 478 -1.69 21.57 0.65
CA ARG A 478 -2.00 21.06 -0.68
C ARG A 478 -1.89 19.54 -0.66
N ILE A 479 -2.96 18.83 -1.05
CA ILE A 479 -2.89 17.41 -1.36
C ILE A 479 -2.32 17.30 -2.78
N SER A 480 -1.01 16.99 -2.87
CA SER A 480 -0.27 17.06 -4.13
C SER A 480 -0.58 15.89 -5.08
N GLY A 481 -0.29 16.08 -6.36
CA GLY A 481 -0.30 15.01 -7.34
C GLY A 481 0.82 13.98 -7.08
N GLN A 482 1.95 14.47 -6.53
CA GLN A 482 3.05 13.64 -6.02
C GLN A 482 2.93 13.55 -4.51
N ASP A 483 2.49 12.41 -4.02
CA ASP A 483 2.31 12.12 -2.60
C ASP A 483 3.67 12.06 -1.89
N ALA A 484 3.86 12.83 -0.82
CA ALA A 484 5.12 12.88 -0.08
C ALA A 484 5.53 11.51 0.49
N PHE A 485 4.58 10.66 0.89
CA PHE A 485 4.87 9.29 1.29
C PHE A 485 5.39 8.41 0.14
N ARG A 486 5.22 8.83 -1.11
CA ARG A 486 5.69 8.15 -2.32
C ARG A 486 6.88 8.83 -2.97
N SER A 487 7.43 9.88 -2.35
CA SER A 487 8.65 10.51 -2.81
C SER A 487 9.83 9.54 -2.70
N ASP A 488 10.80 9.65 -3.62
CA ASP A 488 11.98 8.77 -3.61
C ASP A 488 12.81 8.92 -2.34
N ASP A 489 12.87 10.12 -1.78
CA ASP A 489 13.55 10.38 -0.51
C ASP A 489 12.85 9.66 0.66
N PHE A 490 11.52 9.70 0.76
CA PHE A 490 10.81 8.97 1.82
C PHE A 490 10.90 7.46 1.64
N LYS A 491 10.80 6.97 0.40
CA LYS A 491 11.02 5.54 0.10
C LYS A 491 12.44 5.08 0.45
N THR A 492 13.44 5.93 0.24
CA THR A 492 14.82 5.63 0.62
C THR A 492 14.99 5.60 2.14
N LEU A 493 14.32 6.50 2.88
CA LEU A 493 14.25 6.42 4.33
C LEU A 493 13.60 5.11 4.79
N LEU A 494 12.47 4.73 4.20
CA LEU A 494 11.81 3.46 4.53
C LEU A 494 12.64 2.24 4.15
N ALA A 495 13.36 2.29 3.03
CA ALA A 495 14.24 1.21 2.58
C ALA A 495 15.26 0.83 3.64
N HIS A 496 15.82 1.81 4.37
CA HIS A 496 16.73 1.56 5.49
C HIS A 496 16.07 0.67 6.58
N PHE A 497 14.84 0.96 6.96
CA PHE A 497 14.13 0.17 7.97
C PHE A 497 13.67 -1.19 7.44
N ILE A 498 13.30 -1.27 6.17
CA ILE A 498 12.90 -2.54 5.53
C ILE A 498 14.07 -3.51 5.48
N VAL A 499 15.25 -3.07 5.03
CA VAL A 499 16.41 -3.96 4.91
C VAL A 499 16.97 -4.39 6.27
N THR A 500 16.67 -3.64 7.32
CA THR A 500 17.01 -4.03 8.70
C THR A 500 16.24 -5.27 9.14
N ARG A 501 15.02 -5.48 8.60
CA ARG A 501 14.18 -6.66 8.89
C ARG A 501 14.17 -7.69 7.76
N ARG A 502 14.37 -7.26 6.51
CA ARG A 502 14.30 -8.09 5.30
C ARG A 502 15.57 -7.91 4.49
N GLU A 503 16.62 -8.62 4.88
CA GLU A 503 17.92 -8.54 4.24
C GLU A 503 17.89 -8.88 2.73
N THR A 504 16.91 -9.65 2.29
CA THR A 504 16.79 -10.12 0.90
C THR A 504 16.02 -9.16 -0.03
N SER A 505 15.53 -8.02 0.46
CA SER A 505 14.78 -7.05 -0.34
C SER A 505 15.64 -6.39 -1.42
N GLN A 506 15.46 -6.77 -2.69
CA GLN A 506 16.27 -6.28 -3.80
C GLN A 506 16.07 -4.80 -4.07
N LEU A 507 14.82 -4.36 -4.11
CA LEU A 507 14.48 -2.99 -4.47
C LEU A 507 14.95 -1.99 -3.42
N ASP A 508 14.78 -2.33 -2.13
CA ASP A 508 15.16 -1.45 -1.04
C ASP A 508 16.69 -1.32 -0.94
N TRP A 509 17.45 -2.42 -1.13
CA TRP A 509 18.89 -2.33 -1.25
C TRP A 509 19.35 -1.50 -2.45
N ALA A 510 18.70 -1.66 -3.61
CA ALA A 510 19.02 -0.87 -4.79
C ALA A 510 18.85 0.64 -4.53
N ARG A 511 17.77 1.04 -3.80
CA ARG A 511 17.56 2.43 -3.38
C ARG A 511 18.73 2.95 -2.53
N LEU A 512 19.17 2.15 -1.56
CA LEU A 512 20.26 2.54 -0.67
C LEU A 512 21.62 2.62 -1.40
N PHE A 513 21.91 1.70 -2.32
CA PHE A 513 23.12 1.78 -3.15
C PHE A 513 23.14 3.02 -4.04
N PHE A 514 22.00 3.33 -4.65
CA PHE A 514 21.86 4.51 -5.49
C PHE A 514 21.98 5.79 -4.67
N ALA A 515 21.27 5.90 -3.55
CA ALA A 515 21.33 7.05 -2.66
C ALA A 515 22.73 7.28 -2.08
N ALA A 516 23.47 6.23 -1.76
CA ALA A 516 24.87 6.32 -1.32
C ALA A 516 25.85 6.76 -2.44
N GLY A 517 25.37 6.96 -3.68
CA GLY A 517 26.23 7.26 -4.82
C GLY A 517 27.21 6.14 -5.17
N ALA A 518 26.92 4.91 -4.76
CA ALA A 518 27.73 3.73 -5.05
C ALA A 518 27.52 3.21 -6.48
N THR A 519 26.39 3.59 -7.11
CA THR A 519 26.06 3.25 -8.51
C THR A 519 25.66 4.50 -9.29
N ARG A 520 25.78 4.44 -10.62
CA ARG A 520 25.53 5.59 -11.50
C ARG A 520 24.06 5.86 -11.74
N SER A 521 23.24 4.83 -11.68
CA SER A 521 21.81 4.90 -11.88
C SER A 521 21.09 3.90 -10.97
N PHE A 522 19.79 4.10 -10.76
CA PHE A 522 18.96 3.17 -10.02
C PHE A 522 18.87 1.80 -10.74
N SER A 523 18.87 1.80 -12.08
CA SER A 523 18.91 0.57 -12.88
C SER A 523 20.21 -0.22 -12.67
N ASP A 524 21.37 0.49 -12.57
CA ASP A 524 22.66 -0.15 -12.26
C ASP A 524 22.63 -0.76 -10.85
N ALA A 525 22.04 -0.05 -9.88
CA ALA A 525 21.90 -0.53 -8.51
C ALA A 525 21.08 -1.84 -8.46
N ARG A 526 19.92 -1.87 -9.13
CA ARG A 526 19.11 -3.10 -9.22
C ARG A 526 19.87 -4.26 -9.84
N THR A 527 20.60 -4.00 -10.91
CA THR A 527 21.42 -5.03 -11.59
C THR A 527 22.54 -5.52 -10.68
N PHE A 528 23.19 -4.62 -9.95
CA PHE A 528 24.25 -4.96 -9.01
C PHE A 528 23.74 -5.83 -7.86
N VAL A 529 22.63 -5.44 -7.18
CA VAL A 529 22.06 -6.22 -6.09
C VAL A 529 21.63 -7.61 -6.55
N ARG A 530 21.01 -7.74 -7.72
CA ARG A 530 20.65 -9.04 -8.30
C ARG A 530 21.89 -9.93 -8.55
N ARG A 531 22.96 -9.37 -9.12
CA ARG A 531 24.21 -10.10 -9.32
C ARG A 531 24.81 -10.57 -8.01
N LEU A 532 24.80 -9.73 -7.00
CA LEU A 532 25.27 -10.03 -5.66
C LEU A 532 24.49 -11.21 -5.06
N GLN A 533 23.17 -11.15 -5.08
CA GLN A 533 22.32 -12.24 -4.57
C GLN A 533 22.47 -13.55 -5.38
N SER A 534 22.72 -13.47 -6.68
CA SER A 534 22.99 -14.67 -7.50
C SER A 534 24.29 -15.40 -7.12
N GLN A 535 25.17 -14.75 -6.37
CA GLN A 535 26.37 -15.32 -5.79
C GLN A 535 26.21 -15.74 -4.33
N ALA A 536 24.98 -15.84 -3.82
CA ALA A 536 24.70 -16.06 -2.39
C ALA A 536 25.39 -15.04 -1.47
N LEU A 537 25.47 -13.78 -1.90
CA LEU A 537 26.00 -12.64 -1.15
C LEU A 537 24.88 -11.70 -0.72
N SER A 538 25.09 -11.03 0.40
CA SER A 538 24.26 -9.95 0.91
C SER A 538 25.01 -8.61 0.83
N PRO A 539 24.33 -7.48 0.64
CA PRO A 539 24.92 -6.16 0.86
C PRO A 539 25.56 -5.98 2.24
N LEU A 540 25.08 -6.71 3.24
CA LEU A 540 25.63 -6.69 4.59
C LEU A 540 27.03 -7.31 4.66
N ASP A 541 27.40 -8.20 3.75
CA ASP A 541 28.75 -8.77 3.69
C ASP A 541 29.82 -7.70 3.52
N PHE A 542 29.52 -6.62 2.77
CA PHE A 542 30.45 -5.51 2.60
C PHE A 542 30.74 -4.74 3.91
N ILE A 543 29.77 -4.72 4.83
CA ILE A 543 29.83 -3.97 6.09
C ILE A 543 30.35 -4.87 7.22
N GLU A 544 29.77 -6.06 7.34
CA GLU A 544 29.98 -6.96 8.48
C GLU A 544 31.21 -7.86 8.26
N ARG A 545 31.61 -8.12 7.00
CA ARG A 545 32.63 -9.12 6.63
C ARG A 545 33.54 -8.63 5.50
N PRO A 546 34.28 -7.54 5.71
CA PRO A 546 35.13 -6.98 4.66
C PRO A 546 36.04 -8.05 4.03
N ALA A 547 36.00 -8.18 2.69
CA ALA A 547 36.74 -9.17 1.90
C ALA A 547 36.34 -10.65 2.11
N SER A 548 35.24 -10.93 2.83
CA SER A 548 34.67 -12.26 3.00
C SER A 548 33.16 -12.24 2.72
N SER A 549 32.42 -13.25 3.15
CA SER A 549 30.99 -13.33 3.10
C SER A 549 30.45 -14.18 4.25
N TYR A 550 29.14 -14.01 4.54
CA TYR A 550 28.46 -14.81 5.54
C TYR A 550 28.60 -16.31 5.24
N VAL A 551 28.46 -16.71 3.97
CA VAL A 551 28.56 -18.11 3.53
C VAL A 551 29.99 -18.64 3.70
N ARG A 552 31.01 -17.87 3.34
CA ARG A 552 32.41 -18.29 3.49
C ARG A 552 32.84 -18.43 4.94
N ASP A 553 32.50 -17.44 5.76
CA ASP A 553 32.82 -17.47 7.18
C ASP A 553 32.06 -18.56 7.93
N PHE A 554 30.80 -18.84 7.50
CA PHE A 554 30.07 -19.99 7.98
C PHE A 554 30.77 -21.32 7.66
N THR A 555 31.25 -21.50 6.43
CA THR A 555 31.97 -22.74 6.11
C THR A 555 33.28 -22.87 6.92
N ALA A 556 33.99 -21.79 7.15
CA ALA A 556 35.17 -21.79 8.00
C ALA A 556 34.83 -22.10 9.47
N MET A 557 33.71 -21.60 9.99
CA MET A 557 33.22 -21.90 11.33
C MET A 557 32.81 -23.38 11.44
N TYR A 558 32.06 -23.89 10.47
CA TYR A 558 31.58 -25.26 10.43
C TYR A 558 32.74 -26.27 10.40
N ASP A 559 33.75 -26.01 9.59
CA ASP A 559 34.90 -26.89 9.41
C ASP A 559 35.95 -26.75 10.52
N ALA A 560 35.80 -25.82 11.45
CA ALA A 560 36.73 -25.60 12.55
C ALA A 560 36.77 -26.80 13.52
N PRO A 561 37.97 -27.22 13.93
CA PRO A 561 38.14 -28.43 14.79
C PRO A 561 37.52 -28.26 16.20
N GLY A 562 37.27 -27.02 16.62
CA GLY A 562 36.59 -26.75 17.91
C GLY A 562 35.10 -27.00 17.89
N GLY A 563 34.46 -27.09 16.72
CA GLY A 563 33.04 -27.22 16.56
C GLY A 563 32.24 -25.95 16.89
N PHE A 564 30.95 -26.13 17.01
CA PHE A 564 29.98 -25.07 17.33
C PHE A 564 28.78 -25.64 18.10
N VAL A 565 27.95 -24.76 18.63
CA VAL A 565 26.72 -25.12 19.38
C VAL A 565 25.50 -24.78 18.52
N ILE A 566 24.56 -25.72 18.38
CA ILE A 566 23.19 -25.41 17.93
C ILE A 566 22.32 -25.38 19.18
N PHE A 567 21.52 -24.31 19.32
CA PHE A 567 20.58 -24.19 20.44
C PHE A 567 19.23 -23.63 19.98
N ASP A 568 18.23 -23.93 20.76
CA ASP A 568 16.85 -23.48 20.58
C ASP A 568 16.20 -23.27 21.94
N THR A 569 15.22 -22.34 22.03
CA THR A 569 14.56 -21.98 23.27
C THR A 569 13.05 -22.06 23.16
N GLU A 570 12.39 -22.71 24.12
CA GLU A 570 10.94 -22.65 24.29
C GLU A 570 10.58 -21.69 25.43
N THR A 571 9.48 -20.94 25.25
CA THR A 571 9.19 -19.76 26.06
C THR A 571 7.73 -19.67 26.47
N THR A 572 7.38 -18.77 27.40
CA THR A 572 6.00 -18.51 27.82
C THR A 572 5.20 -17.68 26.81
N GLY A 573 5.86 -17.09 25.81
CA GLY A 573 5.24 -16.28 24.78
C GLY A 573 6.28 -15.72 23.80
N LEU A 574 5.86 -14.82 22.93
CA LEU A 574 6.71 -14.30 21.84
C LEU A 574 7.36 -12.94 22.15
N ASP A 575 7.11 -12.37 23.32
CA ASP A 575 7.70 -11.08 23.72
C ASP A 575 9.08 -11.28 24.35
N VAL A 576 10.13 -11.08 23.57
CA VAL A 576 11.52 -11.26 24.01
C VAL A 576 11.89 -10.42 25.24
N TRP A 577 11.17 -9.32 25.50
CA TRP A 577 11.44 -8.41 26.62
C TRP A 577 10.81 -8.87 27.93
N GLN A 578 9.67 -9.56 27.86
CA GLN A 578 8.87 -9.90 29.02
C GLN A 578 8.82 -11.39 29.32
N ASP A 579 8.80 -12.24 28.29
CA ASP A 579 8.57 -13.66 28.45
C ASP A 579 9.76 -14.40 29.06
N ASP A 580 9.44 -15.54 29.66
CA ASP A 580 10.41 -16.39 30.33
C ASP A 580 10.83 -17.53 29.41
N ILE A 581 12.12 -17.87 29.44
CA ILE A 581 12.61 -19.14 28.89
C ILE A 581 12.16 -20.27 29.80
N VAL A 582 11.54 -21.28 29.21
CA VAL A 582 11.04 -22.48 29.87
C VAL A 582 11.92 -23.70 29.58
N GLN A 583 12.45 -23.79 28.34
CA GLN A 583 13.38 -24.86 27.95
C GLN A 583 14.56 -24.24 27.19
N ILE A 584 15.75 -24.76 27.43
CA ILE A 584 16.94 -24.53 26.58
C ILE A 584 17.43 -25.91 26.18
N ALA A 585 17.40 -26.19 24.87
CA ALA A 585 18.03 -27.37 24.29
C ALA A 585 19.23 -26.94 23.45
N ALA A 586 20.33 -27.68 23.55
CA ALA A 586 21.54 -27.39 22.80
C ALA A 586 22.33 -28.68 22.49
N ILE A 587 23.02 -28.67 21.36
CA ILE A 587 23.97 -29.71 20.96
C ILE A 587 25.30 -29.07 20.58
N LYS A 588 26.40 -29.73 20.96
CA LYS A 588 27.73 -29.45 20.38
C LYS A 588 27.92 -30.27 19.13
N VAL A 589 28.39 -29.62 18.09
CA VAL A 589 28.60 -30.23 16.77
C VAL A 589 30.04 -30.07 16.37
N CYS A 590 30.67 -31.16 15.86
CA CYS A 590 31.98 -31.12 15.28
C CYS A 590 32.01 -32.04 14.04
N GLY A 591 32.47 -31.52 12.90
CA GLY A 591 32.48 -32.25 11.63
C GLY A 591 31.10 -32.81 11.23
N GLY A 592 30.03 -32.05 11.47
CA GLY A 592 28.65 -32.41 11.15
C GLY A 592 28.02 -33.49 12.07
N ARG A 593 28.67 -33.83 13.16
CA ARG A 593 28.21 -34.87 14.12
C ARG A 593 28.04 -34.30 15.51
N ILE A 594 27.00 -34.75 16.20
CA ILE A 594 26.74 -34.37 17.59
C ILE A 594 27.80 -35.01 18.49
N THR A 595 28.44 -34.20 19.31
CA THR A 595 29.49 -34.61 20.26
C THR A 595 29.00 -34.53 21.72
N ASP A 596 28.07 -33.65 22.02
CA ASP A 596 27.52 -33.47 23.38
C ASP A 596 26.11 -32.87 23.28
N ARG A 597 25.31 -33.05 24.36
CA ARG A 597 23.90 -32.57 24.44
C ARG A 597 23.61 -31.92 25.77
N LEU A 598 22.80 -30.89 25.76
CA LEU A 598 22.25 -30.20 26.91
C LEU A 598 20.74 -30.02 26.73
N ASN A 599 19.95 -30.31 27.72
CA ASN A 599 18.53 -29.99 27.72
C ASN A 599 18.09 -29.64 29.14
N LEU A 600 17.72 -28.39 29.33
CA LEU A 600 17.36 -27.82 30.65
C LEU A 600 15.89 -27.36 30.61
N ILE A 601 15.11 -27.76 31.63
CA ILE A 601 13.80 -27.14 31.89
C ILE A 601 13.95 -26.14 33.02
N LEU A 602 13.59 -24.89 32.75
CA LEU A 602 13.72 -23.78 33.68
C LEU A 602 12.38 -23.51 34.38
N ARG A 603 12.44 -23.20 35.68
CA ARG A 603 11.26 -22.90 36.48
C ARG A 603 10.69 -21.51 36.07
N THR A 604 9.39 -21.44 35.80
CA THR A 604 8.67 -20.20 35.59
C THR A 604 7.39 -20.14 36.39
N ASP A 605 6.99 -18.97 36.83
CA ASP A 605 5.69 -18.71 37.47
C ASP A 605 4.66 -18.14 36.46
N ARG A 606 5.07 -17.92 35.20
CA ARG A 606 4.19 -17.47 34.12
C ARG A 606 3.43 -18.65 33.53
N PRO A 607 2.19 -18.45 33.07
CA PRO A 607 1.43 -19.50 32.40
C PRO A 607 2.11 -19.87 31.06
N ILE A 608 2.26 -21.18 30.83
CA ILE A 608 2.72 -21.72 29.55
C ILE A 608 1.48 -21.90 28.68
N PRO A 609 1.48 -21.35 27.43
CA PRO A 609 0.37 -21.53 26.51
C PRO A 609 0.03 -23.01 26.31
N THR A 610 -1.24 -23.35 26.41
CA THR A 610 -1.70 -24.75 26.24
C THR A 610 -1.82 -25.15 24.78
N MET A 611 -1.89 -24.15 23.89
CA MET A 611 -2.01 -24.31 22.44
C MET A 611 -0.95 -23.48 21.73
N LEU A 612 -0.43 -23.99 20.62
CA LEU A 612 0.39 -23.26 19.63
C LEU A 612 -0.43 -23.15 18.34
N GLY A 613 -1.19 -22.06 18.18
CA GLY A 613 -2.22 -21.99 17.15
C GLY A 613 -3.29 -23.06 17.38
N ASP A 614 -3.48 -23.95 16.40
CA ASP A 614 -4.48 -25.02 16.46
C ASP A 614 -3.92 -26.34 17.03
N ILE A 615 -2.65 -26.36 17.46
CA ILE A 615 -1.98 -27.59 17.92
C ILE A 615 -1.76 -27.53 19.45
N PRO A 616 -2.04 -28.61 20.20
CA PRO A 616 -1.67 -28.69 21.61
C PRO A 616 -0.17 -28.46 21.80
N ASN A 617 0.21 -27.63 22.77
CA ASN A 617 1.61 -27.33 23.05
C ASN A 617 2.29 -28.53 23.79
N PRO A 618 3.24 -29.23 23.14
CA PRO A 618 3.90 -30.39 23.74
C PRO A 618 4.78 -30.00 24.94
N LEU A 619 5.24 -28.74 25.01
CA LEU A 619 6.03 -28.23 26.14
C LEU A 619 5.30 -28.37 27.49
N VAL A 620 3.97 -28.29 27.52
CA VAL A 620 3.16 -28.41 28.74
C VAL A 620 3.39 -29.78 29.41
N ALA A 621 3.39 -30.84 28.59
CA ALA A 621 3.65 -32.21 29.08
C ALA A 621 5.11 -32.42 29.52
N GLU A 622 6.06 -31.93 28.74
CA GLU A 622 7.48 -31.90 29.07
C GLU A 622 7.74 -31.19 30.40
N TYR A 623 7.19 -29.99 30.55
CA TYR A 623 7.33 -29.18 31.76
C TYR A 623 6.75 -29.88 33.00
N ALA A 624 5.64 -30.59 32.84
CA ALA A 624 5.03 -31.32 33.97
C ALA A 624 5.88 -32.53 34.45
N SER A 625 6.54 -33.21 33.51
CA SER A 625 7.20 -34.51 33.78
C SER A 625 8.68 -34.41 34.17
N ARG A 626 9.39 -33.35 33.78
CA ARG A 626 10.84 -33.22 33.94
C ARG A 626 11.25 -32.40 35.17
N THR A 627 12.46 -32.69 35.66
CA THR A 627 13.09 -31.92 36.76
C THR A 627 13.40 -30.49 36.27
N LYS A 628 13.02 -29.50 37.06
CA LYS A 628 13.17 -28.07 36.77
C LYS A 628 14.33 -27.48 37.54
N VAL A 629 15.20 -26.76 36.88
CA VAL A 629 16.25 -25.96 37.53
C VAL A 629 15.78 -24.53 37.71
N SER A 630 16.41 -23.79 38.63
CA SER A 630 16.15 -22.35 38.73
C SER A 630 16.65 -21.63 37.51
N ARG A 631 15.97 -20.53 37.08
CA ARG A 631 16.40 -19.77 35.90
C ARG A 631 17.85 -19.29 35.99
N PRO A 632 18.30 -18.62 37.08
CA PRO A 632 19.70 -18.22 37.18
C PRO A 632 20.71 -19.39 37.06
N GLU A 633 20.39 -20.54 37.60
CA GLU A 633 21.23 -21.73 37.50
C GLU A 633 21.26 -22.31 36.09
N GLY A 634 20.09 -22.43 35.44
CA GLY A 634 19.98 -22.95 34.08
C GLY A 634 20.67 -22.06 33.06
N LEU A 635 20.47 -20.75 33.15
CA LEU A 635 21.13 -19.77 32.29
C LEU A 635 22.66 -19.80 32.44
N ARG A 636 23.17 -19.87 33.70
CA ARG A 636 24.61 -20.02 33.96
C ARG A 636 25.15 -21.32 33.40
N THR A 637 24.46 -22.44 33.63
CA THR A 637 24.83 -23.75 33.13
C THR A 637 24.93 -23.76 31.63
N PHE A 638 23.99 -23.14 30.93
CA PHE A 638 24.03 -23.00 29.47
C PHE A 638 25.26 -22.22 28.99
N LEU A 639 25.53 -21.05 29.58
CA LEU A 639 26.68 -20.22 29.22
C LEU A 639 28.02 -20.94 29.45
N ASP A 640 28.16 -21.59 30.63
CA ASP A 640 29.36 -22.35 30.97
C ASP A 640 29.54 -23.54 30.03
N TRP A 641 28.43 -24.24 29.70
CA TRP A 641 28.47 -25.40 28.80
C TRP A 641 28.80 -24.99 27.34
N THR A 642 28.38 -23.84 26.87
CA THR A 642 28.78 -23.37 25.54
C THR A 642 30.29 -23.21 25.42
N GLY A 643 30.97 -22.84 26.52
CA GLY A 643 32.44 -22.73 26.56
C GLY A 643 33.02 -21.71 25.59
N GLY A 644 32.24 -20.71 25.20
CA GLY A 644 32.64 -19.67 24.25
C GLY A 644 32.73 -20.14 22.79
N LEU A 645 32.19 -21.31 22.45
CA LEU A 645 32.04 -21.78 21.08
C LEU A 645 31.08 -20.86 20.30
N PRO A 646 31.21 -20.79 18.94
CA PRO A 646 30.19 -20.17 18.12
C PRO A 646 28.82 -20.84 18.34
N VAL A 647 27.75 -20.05 18.35
CA VAL A 647 26.38 -20.56 18.49
C VAL A 647 25.59 -20.37 17.20
N LEU A 648 24.66 -21.28 16.93
CA LEU A 648 23.81 -21.27 15.75
C LEU A 648 22.37 -21.64 16.17
N GLY A 649 21.40 -21.05 15.51
CA GLY A 649 19.96 -21.40 15.63
C GLY A 649 19.25 -21.26 14.30
N HIS A 650 17.94 -21.54 14.28
CA HIS A 650 17.07 -21.25 13.13
C HIS A 650 16.19 -20.06 13.49
N ASN A 651 16.41 -18.89 12.88
CA ASN A 651 15.86 -17.60 13.31
C ASN A 651 16.40 -17.16 14.69
N VAL A 652 17.68 -17.33 14.86
CA VAL A 652 18.42 -17.19 16.13
C VAL A 652 18.29 -15.81 16.80
N ASP A 653 17.88 -14.80 16.08
CA ASP A 653 17.70 -13.45 16.64
C ASP A 653 16.64 -13.44 17.76
N TYR A 654 15.60 -14.29 17.64
CA TYR A 654 14.62 -14.48 18.70
C TYR A 654 15.27 -15.12 19.94
N ASP A 655 15.94 -16.26 19.76
CA ASP A 655 16.59 -17.00 20.85
C ASP A 655 17.67 -16.19 21.57
N TYR A 656 18.47 -15.49 20.78
CA TYR A 656 19.50 -14.59 21.35
C TYR A 656 18.87 -13.41 22.10
N GLY A 657 17.80 -12.84 21.58
CA GLY A 657 17.06 -11.73 22.18
C GLY A 657 16.45 -12.12 23.53
N ILE A 658 15.69 -13.23 23.56
CA ILE A 658 15.05 -13.68 24.79
C ILE A 658 16.09 -14.17 25.83
N LEU A 659 17.18 -14.79 25.38
CA LEU A 659 18.30 -15.17 26.26
C LEU A 659 18.91 -13.94 26.91
N ARG A 660 19.17 -12.87 26.15
CA ARG A 660 19.71 -11.63 26.67
C ARG A 660 18.85 -11.02 27.77
N HIS A 661 17.55 -10.86 27.51
CA HIS A 661 16.64 -10.22 28.47
C HIS A 661 16.36 -11.07 29.70
N ASN A 662 16.34 -12.41 29.55
CA ASN A 662 16.29 -13.29 30.71
C ASN A 662 17.59 -13.20 31.55
N LEU A 663 18.76 -13.07 30.93
CA LEU A 663 20.02 -12.83 31.64
C LEU A 663 20.03 -11.49 32.38
N GLU A 664 19.59 -10.42 31.75
CA GLU A 664 19.48 -9.08 32.37
C GLU A 664 18.60 -9.11 33.62
N ARG A 665 17.49 -9.89 33.61
CA ARG A 665 16.55 -10.02 34.74
C ARG A 665 17.07 -10.94 35.85
N ASP A 666 17.59 -12.11 35.46
CA ASP A 666 17.83 -13.22 36.38
C ASP A 666 19.29 -13.37 36.83
N LEU A 667 20.21 -12.81 36.05
CA LEU A 667 21.66 -12.77 36.33
C LEU A 667 22.21 -11.36 36.09
N PRO A 668 21.76 -10.36 36.86
CA PRO A 668 22.22 -8.98 36.69
C PRO A 668 23.73 -8.88 36.81
N GLY A 669 24.38 -8.18 35.87
CA GLY A 669 25.82 -8.07 35.75
C GLY A 669 26.46 -9.09 34.79
N THR A 670 25.69 -9.99 34.19
CA THR A 670 26.17 -10.88 33.13
C THR A 670 25.81 -10.26 31.77
N ASP A 671 26.83 -9.87 31.00
CA ASP A 671 26.66 -9.33 29.65
C ASP A 671 26.79 -10.46 28.63
N LEU A 672 25.68 -10.79 27.96
CA LEU A 672 25.65 -11.84 26.93
C LEU A 672 26.63 -11.53 25.80
N SER A 673 26.85 -10.26 25.45
CA SER A 673 27.76 -9.88 24.38
C SER A 673 29.22 -10.19 24.67
N LEU A 674 29.59 -10.31 25.93
CA LEU A 674 30.93 -10.74 26.36
C LEU A 674 31.05 -12.27 26.37
N CYS A 675 29.97 -12.98 26.69
CA CYS A 675 29.95 -14.45 26.74
C CYS A 675 29.80 -15.03 25.33
N ILE A 676 28.84 -14.51 24.55
CA ILE A 676 28.51 -14.93 23.18
C ILE A 676 28.42 -13.67 22.31
N PRO A 677 29.56 -13.16 21.78
CA PRO A 677 29.54 -11.99 20.89
C PRO A 677 28.69 -12.22 19.65
N ARG A 678 27.97 -11.20 19.16
CA ARG A 678 27.19 -11.25 17.93
C ARG A 678 27.97 -11.75 16.71
N SER A 679 29.27 -11.50 16.65
CA SER A 679 30.16 -12.03 15.61
C SER A 679 30.32 -13.56 15.61
N ARG A 680 29.92 -14.22 16.70
CA ARG A 680 29.91 -15.69 16.84
C ARG A 680 28.51 -16.28 16.82
N VAL A 681 27.49 -15.49 16.51
CA VAL A 681 26.10 -15.95 16.35
C VAL A 681 25.80 -16.20 14.89
N TRP A 682 25.31 -17.38 14.57
CA TRP A 682 24.99 -17.82 13.20
C TRP A 682 23.53 -18.17 13.08
N ASP A 683 22.93 -17.85 11.93
CA ASP A 683 21.52 -18.13 11.64
C ASP A 683 21.38 -19.03 10.40
N SER A 684 20.83 -20.21 10.59
CA SER A 684 20.53 -21.12 9.48
C SER A 684 19.42 -20.59 8.57
N LEU A 685 18.51 -19.76 9.08
CA LEU A 685 17.49 -19.09 8.28
C LEU A 685 18.12 -18.07 7.32
N ARG A 686 19.05 -17.26 7.79
CA ARG A 686 19.83 -16.33 6.95
C ARG A 686 20.62 -17.10 5.89
N LEU A 687 21.26 -18.17 6.29
CA LEU A 687 22.09 -19.00 5.42
C LEU A 687 21.27 -19.62 4.28
N ILE A 688 20.16 -20.27 4.58
CA ILE A 688 19.32 -20.90 3.54
C ILE A 688 18.68 -19.87 2.62
N ARG A 689 18.33 -18.68 3.11
CA ARG A 689 17.84 -17.57 2.27
C ARG A 689 18.88 -17.08 1.27
N LEU A 690 20.16 -17.08 1.62
CA LEU A 690 21.26 -16.75 0.71
C LEU A 690 21.52 -17.84 -0.31
N LEU A 691 21.53 -19.10 0.12
CA LEU A 691 21.86 -20.26 -0.72
C LEU A 691 20.72 -20.65 -1.67
N GLU A 692 19.47 -20.59 -1.20
CA GLU A 692 18.26 -20.94 -1.95
C GLU A 692 17.21 -19.82 -1.91
N PRO A 693 17.51 -18.66 -2.47
CA PRO A 693 16.63 -17.50 -2.41
C PRO A 693 15.28 -17.68 -3.15
N ARG A 694 15.10 -18.78 -3.90
CA ARG A 694 13.87 -19.07 -4.65
C ARG A 694 12.80 -19.81 -3.85
N LEU A 695 13.12 -20.28 -2.65
CA LEU A 695 12.15 -20.93 -1.79
C LEU A 695 11.12 -19.88 -1.29
N LYS A 696 9.85 -20.23 -1.29
CA LYS A 696 8.78 -19.33 -0.81
C LYS A 696 8.59 -19.41 0.71
N VAL A 697 8.92 -20.54 1.32
CA VAL A 697 8.77 -20.79 2.76
C VAL A 697 10.07 -21.30 3.34
N TYR A 698 10.46 -20.72 4.46
CA TYR A 698 11.69 -21.04 5.17
C TYR A 698 11.42 -21.56 6.60
N LYS A 699 10.18 -22.00 6.91
CA LYS A 699 9.88 -22.70 8.16
C LYS A 699 10.63 -24.03 8.16
N LEU A 700 11.29 -24.36 9.27
CA LEU A 700 12.14 -25.54 9.40
C LEU A 700 11.44 -26.82 8.91
N LYS A 701 10.21 -27.07 9.37
CA LYS A 701 9.38 -28.21 8.92
C LYS A 701 9.25 -28.31 7.39
N VAL A 702 8.94 -27.19 6.74
CA VAL A 702 8.76 -27.15 5.27
C VAL A 702 10.08 -27.34 4.55
N LEU A 703 11.19 -26.81 5.11
CA LEU A 703 12.54 -27.02 4.57
C LEU A 703 12.95 -28.50 4.62
N LEU A 704 12.71 -29.19 5.74
CA LEU A 704 13.00 -30.62 5.89
C LEU A 704 12.26 -31.43 4.82
N GLU A 705 10.96 -31.19 4.65
CA GLU A 705 10.14 -31.88 3.66
C GLU A 705 10.62 -31.61 2.24
N ARG A 706 10.88 -30.33 1.91
CA ARG A 706 11.17 -29.89 0.55
C ARG A 706 12.58 -30.24 0.09
N LEU A 707 13.53 -30.26 1.01
CA LEU A 707 14.93 -30.62 0.76
C LEU A 707 15.19 -32.11 1.03
N HIS A 708 14.15 -32.85 1.42
CA HIS A 708 14.22 -34.28 1.76
C HIS A 708 15.27 -34.59 2.85
N LEU A 709 15.27 -33.76 3.91
CA LEU A 709 16.19 -33.88 5.03
C LEU A 709 15.58 -34.73 6.16
N GLU A 710 16.44 -35.36 6.94
CA GLU A 710 16.05 -36.10 8.12
C GLU A 710 15.77 -35.16 9.32
N GLY A 711 14.80 -35.49 10.13
CA GLY A 711 14.42 -34.75 11.34
C GLY A 711 12.92 -34.48 11.41
N GLU A 712 12.43 -34.17 12.58
CA GLU A 712 11.06 -33.75 12.85
C GLU A 712 11.10 -32.39 13.54
N ASN A 713 10.23 -31.49 13.14
CA ASN A 713 9.96 -30.24 13.87
C ASN A 713 8.68 -30.48 14.68
N SER A 714 8.87 -30.87 15.95
CA SER A 714 7.79 -31.27 16.86
C SER A 714 7.35 -30.13 17.80
N HIS A 715 7.94 -28.95 17.70
CA HIS A 715 7.83 -27.87 18.69
C HIS A 715 8.33 -28.31 20.08
N LEU A 716 9.34 -29.16 20.11
CA LEU A 716 10.19 -29.44 21.25
C LEU A 716 11.61 -29.11 20.86
N ALA A 717 12.27 -28.29 21.65
CA ALA A 717 13.59 -27.78 21.32
C ALA A 717 14.62 -28.88 21.00
N ASP A 718 14.50 -30.05 21.60
CA ASP A 718 15.37 -31.19 21.34
C ASP A 718 15.28 -31.74 19.90
N ASP A 719 14.10 -31.81 19.32
CA ASP A 719 13.88 -32.28 17.97
C ASP A 719 14.27 -31.21 16.97
N ASP A 720 13.93 -29.95 17.29
CA ASP A 720 14.17 -28.79 16.41
C ASP A 720 15.67 -28.50 16.23
N ILE A 721 16.51 -28.70 17.26
CA ILE A 721 17.98 -28.58 17.10
C ILE A 721 18.58 -29.69 16.23
N VAL A 722 18.03 -30.92 16.26
CA VAL A 722 18.49 -32.02 15.37
C VAL A 722 18.06 -31.76 13.93
N ALA A 723 16.83 -31.29 13.74
CA ALA A 723 16.32 -30.87 12.44
C ALA A 723 17.15 -29.70 11.87
N THR A 724 17.51 -28.73 12.73
CA THR A 724 18.40 -27.62 12.36
C THR A 724 19.78 -28.14 11.95
N LEU A 725 20.35 -29.15 12.62
CA LEU A 725 21.64 -29.74 12.21
C LEU A 725 21.55 -30.35 10.81
N SER A 726 20.47 -31.06 10.48
CA SER A 726 20.28 -31.63 9.14
C SER A 726 20.26 -30.54 8.07
N LEU A 727 19.57 -29.40 8.32
CA LEU A 727 19.56 -28.26 7.45
C LEU A 727 20.95 -27.61 7.31
N VAL A 728 21.66 -27.46 8.42
CA VAL A 728 23.01 -26.87 8.47
C VAL A 728 24.04 -27.71 7.69
N ASN A 729 23.97 -29.03 7.80
CA ASN A 729 24.81 -29.96 7.03
C ASN A 729 24.54 -29.80 5.52
N TRP A 730 23.28 -29.78 5.12
CA TRP A 730 22.88 -29.52 3.74
C TRP A 730 23.40 -28.14 3.24
N CYS A 731 23.24 -27.09 4.05
CA CYS A 731 23.74 -25.77 3.71
C CYS A 731 25.26 -25.74 3.53
N ARG A 732 26.01 -26.49 4.35
CA ARG A 732 27.46 -26.60 4.23
C ARG A 732 27.88 -27.19 2.88
N GLU A 733 27.25 -28.29 2.47
CA GLU A 733 27.49 -28.91 1.16
C GLU A 733 27.13 -27.97 0.01
N ARG A 734 25.98 -27.31 0.13
CA ARG A 734 25.48 -26.37 -0.89
C ARG A 734 26.36 -25.13 -1.06
N ALA A 735 26.96 -24.65 0.03
CA ALA A 735 27.84 -23.49 0.05
C ALA A 735 29.06 -23.64 -0.90
N ASP A 736 29.62 -24.85 -1.05
CA ASP A 736 30.79 -25.11 -1.88
C ASP A 736 30.59 -24.67 -3.34
N ALA A 737 29.36 -24.72 -3.86
CA ALA A 737 29.01 -24.25 -5.20
C ALA A 737 29.22 -22.75 -5.42
N PHE A 738 29.30 -21.96 -4.37
CA PHE A 738 29.39 -20.50 -4.44
C PHE A 738 30.75 -19.94 -4.05
N LEU A 739 31.59 -20.67 -3.30
CA LEU A 739 32.78 -20.12 -2.68
C LEU A 739 33.77 -19.52 -3.69
N GLU A 740 34.00 -20.16 -4.82
CA GLU A 740 34.99 -19.68 -5.84
C GLU A 740 34.40 -18.47 -6.60
N SER A 741 33.10 -18.53 -6.98
CA SER A 741 32.47 -17.42 -7.67
C SER A 741 32.34 -16.19 -6.78
N GLN A 742 32.08 -16.36 -5.47
CA GLN A 742 32.08 -15.27 -4.48
C GLN A 742 33.48 -14.64 -4.39
N ARG A 743 34.54 -15.45 -4.33
CA ARG A 743 35.91 -14.95 -4.27
C ARG A 743 36.24 -14.07 -5.48
N GLN A 744 35.85 -14.52 -6.67
CA GLN A 744 36.05 -13.77 -7.91
C GLN A 744 35.25 -12.49 -7.95
N PHE A 745 33.97 -12.56 -7.54
CA PHE A 745 33.10 -11.41 -7.51
C PHE A 745 33.57 -10.33 -6.52
N LEU A 746 34.01 -10.72 -5.33
CA LEU A 746 34.50 -9.80 -4.29
C LEU A 746 35.91 -9.24 -4.66
N ALA A 747 36.68 -9.91 -5.49
CA ALA A 747 37.97 -9.42 -5.99
C ALA A 747 37.85 -8.51 -7.23
N ASP A 748 36.66 -8.43 -7.86
CA ASP A 748 36.44 -7.56 -9.01
C ASP A 748 36.55 -6.07 -8.62
N SER A 749 37.33 -5.31 -9.39
CA SER A 749 37.63 -3.91 -9.06
C SER A 749 36.41 -2.99 -9.00
N ARG A 750 35.41 -3.25 -9.84
CA ARG A 750 34.12 -2.50 -9.80
C ARG A 750 33.34 -2.84 -8.55
N THR A 751 33.25 -4.11 -8.20
CA THR A 751 32.62 -4.59 -6.98
C THR A 751 33.28 -3.99 -5.75
N CYS A 752 34.65 -4.00 -5.70
CA CYS A 752 35.37 -3.36 -4.61
C CYS A 752 35.06 -1.86 -4.46
N ALA A 753 35.02 -1.14 -5.58
CA ALA A 753 34.70 0.30 -5.55
C ALA A 753 33.26 0.60 -5.06
N VAL A 754 32.29 -0.18 -5.53
CA VAL A 754 30.88 -0.07 -5.07
C VAL A 754 30.77 -0.41 -3.58
N ALA A 755 31.41 -1.51 -3.15
CA ALA A 755 31.43 -1.95 -1.77
C ALA A 755 32.04 -0.90 -0.82
N ALA A 756 33.22 -0.37 -1.20
CA ALA A 756 33.92 0.64 -0.42
C ALA A 756 33.07 1.91 -0.24
N ARG A 757 32.50 2.42 -1.33
CA ARG A 757 31.65 3.62 -1.27
C ARG A 757 30.39 3.38 -0.45
N PHE A 758 29.74 2.21 -0.65
CA PHE A 758 28.54 1.87 0.10
C PHE A 758 28.83 1.72 1.59
N THR A 759 29.88 1.01 1.96
CA THR A 759 30.28 0.81 3.37
C THR A 759 30.61 2.14 4.05
N GLU A 760 31.38 3.00 3.39
CA GLU A 760 31.72 4.34 3.92
C GLU A 760 30.47 5.13 4.33
N VAL A 761 29.47 5.10 3.51
CA VAL A 761 28.28 5.94 3.68
C VAL A 761 27.21 5.26 4.55
N TYR A 762 26.98 3.96 4.37
CA TYR A 762 25.84 3.28 4.97
C TYR A 762 26.14 2.59 6.31
N ALA A 763 27.40 2.15 6.55
CA ALA A 763 27.74 1.47 7.80
C ALA A 763 27.44 2.30 9.08
N PRO A 764 27.73 3.61 9.13
CA PRO A 764 27.39 4.42 10.29
C PRO A 764 25.89 4.48 10.58
N LEU A 765 25.05 4.57 9.53
CA LEU A 765 23.58 4.58 9.67
C LEU A 765 23.07 3.27 10.23
N ARG A 766 23.56 2.15 9.69
CA ARG A 766 23.20 0.83 10.19
C ARG A 766 23.59 0.65 11.65
N GLN A 767 24.80 1.07 12.03
CA GLN A 767 25.27 0.99 13.41
C GLN A 767 24.38 1.80 14.36
N HIS A 768 23.96 2.99 13.95
CA HIS A 768 23.01 3.80 14.72
C HIS A 768 21.70 3.06 14.99
N THR A 769 21.07 2.53 13.95
CA THR A 769 19.78 1.84 14.13
C THR A 769 19.90 0.50 14.87
N LEU A 770 21.01 -0.24 14.71
CA LEU A 770 21.25 -1.44 15.51
C LEU A 770 21.37 -1.08 17.01
N ALA A 771 22.06 0.00 17.36
CA ALA A 771 22.14 0.48 18.73
C ALA A 771 20.75 0.92 19.26
N ALA A 772 19.93 1.55 18.42
CA ALA A 772 18.57 1.94 18.79
C ALA A 772 17.64 0.72 18.99
N LEU A 773 17.78 -0.33 18.20
CA LEU A 773 17.04 -1.59 18.39
C LEU A 773 17.37 -2.30 19.69
N GLU A 774 18.59 -2.13 20.19
CA GLU A 774 19.05 -2.68 21.47
C GLU A 774 18.70 -1.81 22.68
N SER A 775 18.32 -0.56 22.45
CA SER A 775 17.98 0.38 23.52
C SER A 775 16.46 0.45 23.78
N SER A 776 16.07 0.72 25.01
CA SER A 776 14.67 0.83 25.45
C SER A 776 14.15 2.28 25.53
N GLY A 777 14.76 3.25 24.82
CA GLY A 777 14.46 4.68 25.00
C GLY A 777 14.12 5.42 23.71
N GLY A 778 12.98 6.12 23.69
CA GLY A 778 12.65 7.10 22.65
C GLY A 778 13.39 8.43 22.84
N SER A 779 13.71 9.13 21.75
CA SER A 779 14.30 10.46 21.81
C SER A 779 13.27 11.55 22.07
N ALA A 780 13.73 12.68 22.62
CA ALA A 780 12.87 13.80 22.98
C ALA A 780 12.14 14.39 21.76
N GLY A 781 10.82 14.46 21.83
CA GLY A 781 9.96 15.14 20.86
C GLY A 781 8.87 14.30 20.23
N LEU A 782 9.02 12.98 20.17
CA LEU A 782 8.01 12.02 19.70
C LEU A 782 7.79 10.95 20.77
N THR A 783 6.59 10.39 20.83
CA THR A 783 6.21 9.44 21.88
C THR A 783 6.60 8.01 21.54
N THR A 784 6.67 7.65 20.25
CA THR A 784 6.96 6.30 19.78
C THR A 784 8.41 6.15 19.34
N ALA A 785 9.00 4.99 19.64
CA ALA A 785 10.38 4.69 19.29
C ALA A 785 10.63 4.73 17.78
N LEU A 786 9.70 4.18 16.97
CA LEU A 786 9.84 4.14 15.53
C LEU A 786 9.83 5.55 14.91
N ALA A 787 8.88 6.41 15.29
CA ALA A 787 8.82 7.76 14.75
C ALA A 787 10.05 8.58 15.13
N SER A 788 10.54 8.44 16.36
CA SER A 788 11.78 9.06 16.83
C SER A 788 13.00 8.59 16.05
N GLU A 789 13.12 7.28 15.83
CA GLU A 789 14.23 6.72 15.06
C GLU A 789 14.17 7.12 13.59
N MET A 790 12.98 7.16 12.98
CA MET A 790 12.80 7.66 11.62
C MET A 790 13.27 9.12 11.48
N GLN A 791 12.99 9.96 12.46
CA GLN A 791 13.47 11.34 12.49
C GLN A 791 15.00 11.41 12.59
N ALA A 792 15.60 10.62 13.49
CA ALA A 792 17.04 10.59 13.71
C ALA A 792 17.78 10.09 12.45
N VAL A 793 17.36 8.98 11.89
CA VAL A 793 17.93 8.40 10.67
C VAL A 793 17.78 9.35 9.49
N CYS A 794 16.60 9.98 9.30
CA CYS A 794 16.40 10.97 8.25
C CYS A 794 17.39 12.13 8.37
N SER A 795 17.61 12.63 9.58
CA SER A 795 18.56 13.71 9.84
C SER A 795 20.00 13.30 9.49
N LEU A 796 20.41 12.08 9.86
CA LEU A 796 21.72 11.51 9.51
C LEU A 796 21.89 11.32 8.00
N MET A 797 20.87 10.81 7.33
CA MET A 797 20.88 10.61 5.87
C MET A 797 20.97 11.95 5.11
N GLN A 798 20.30 12.99 5.60
CA GLN A 798 20.39 14.35 5.02
C GLN A 798 21.77 14.96 5.23
N GLN A 799 22.36 14.83 6.41
CA GLN A 799 23.73 15.27 6.71
C GLN A 799 24.74 14.55 5.79
N GLY A 800 24.53 13.26 5.55
CA GLY A 800 25.33 12.45 4.63
C GLY A 800 25.03 12.67 3.14
N SER A 801 24.11 13.60 2.79
CA SER A 801 23.66 13.85 1.41
C SER A 801 23.06 12.63 0.69
N LEU A 802 22.51 11.69 1.43
CA LEU A 802 21.78 10.54 0.88
C LEU A 802 20.32 10.91 0.55
N LEU A 803 19.76 11.89 1.23
CA LEU A 803 18.38 12.37 1.03
C LEU A 803 18.36 13.89 0.84
N HIS A 804 17.44 14.33 -0.01
CA HIS A 804 17.01 15.71 -0.02
C HIS A 804 16.01 15.97 1.12
N PRO A 805 15.73 17.23 1.45
CA PRO A 805 14.67 17.54 2.42
C PRO A 805 13.33 16.98 1.95
N ILE A 806 12.72 16.15 2.80
CA ILE A 806 11.40 15.56 2.53
C ILE A 806 10.34 16.62 2.88
N PRO A 807 9.53 17.09 1.93
CA PRO A 807 8.48 18.05 2.23
C PRO A 807 7.50 17.49 3.27
N ARG A 808 7.15 18.29 4.28
CA ARG A 808 6.15 17.94 5.31
C ARG A 808 6.50 16.71 6.15
N LEU A 809 7.77 16.36 6.25
CA LEU A 809 8.22 15.21 7.06
C LEU A 809 7.73 15.28 8.51
N ASP A 810 7.69 16.46 9.09
CA ASP A 810 7.18 16.71 10.44
C ASP A 810 5.71 16.27 10.59
N TYR A 811 4.84 16.60 9.67
CA TYR A 811 3.45 16.12 9.65
C TYR A 811 3.37 14.60 9.44
N MET A 812 4.19 14.05 8.55
CA MET A 812 4.23 12.62 8.29
C MET A 812 4.66 11.83 9.54
N LEU A 813 5.71 12.27 10.21
CA LEU A 813 6.21 11.62 11.43
C LEU A 813 5.23 11.76 12.61
N GLN A 814 4.63 12.94 12.81
CA GLN A 814 3.58 13.13 13.82
C GLN A 814 2.36 12.25 13.55
N PHE A 815 2.01 12.06 12.29
CA PHE A 815 0.92 11.16 11.91
C PHE A 815 1.25 9.70 12.20
N ILE A 816 2.45 9.25 11.84
CA ILE A 816 2.95 7.89 12.15
C ILE A 816 2.95 7.69 13.67
N ASP A 817 3.52 8.64 14.42
CA ASP A 817 3.58 8.63 15.88
C ASP A 817 2.20 8.45 16.52
N ARG A 818 1.25 9.32 16.18
CA ARG A 818 -0.13 9.25 16.71
C ARG A 818 -0.84 7.96 16.30
N THR A 819 -0.58 7.48 15.08
CA THR A 819 -1.19 6.25 14.60
C THR A 819 -0.69 5.03 15.40
N ILE A 820 0.61 4.94 15.65
CA ILE A 820 1.21 3.87 16.44
C ILE A 820 0.75 3.97 17.90
N ALA A 821 0.88 5.15 18.52
CA ALA A 821 0.50 5.37 19.92
C ALA A 821 -1.00 5.12 20.18
N GLY A 822 -1.85 5.45 19.20
CA GLY A 822 -3.30 5.23 19.31
C GLY A 822 -3.76 3.81 19.01
N GLN A 823 -3.01 3.05 18.19
CA GLN A 823 -3.43 1.72 17.76
C GLN A 823 -2.72 0.58 18.47
N THR A 824 -1.50 0.77 18.91
CA THR A 824 -0.68 -0.25 19.59
C THR A 824 0.12 0.37 20.73
N PRO A 825 -0.56 0.97 21.74
CA PRO A 825 0.13 1.62 22.87
C PRO A 825 0.97 0.64 23.71
N GLU A 826 0.65 -0.65 23.62
CA GLU A 826 1.39 -1.75 24.29
C GLU A 826 2.76 -2.02 23.64
N LEU A 827 2.95 -1.71 22.35
CA LEU A 827 4.22 -1.90 21.67
C LEU A 827 5.15 -0.70 21.96
N THR A 828 6.04 -0.86 22.93
CA THR A 828 6.91 0.24 23.38
C THR A 828 8.30 0.21 22.77
N HIS A 829 8.74 -0.93 22.23
CA HIS A 829 10.09 -1.11 21.69
C HIS A 829 10.15 -0.90 20.18
N LEU A 830 11.26 -0.34 19.70
CA LEU A 830 11.49 -0.09 18.27
C LEU A 830 11.33 -1.35 17.41
N SER A 831 11.85 -2.49 17.87
CA SER A 831 11.76 -3.77 17.16
C SER A 831 10.33 -4.22 16.95
N GLN A 832 9.48 -4.14 17.99
CA GLN A 832 8.06 -4.50 17.94
C GLN A 832 7.28 -3.57 17.01
N GLN A 833 7.50 -2.25 17.15
CA GLN A 833 6.83 -1.25 16.31
C GLN A 833 7.25 -1.39 14.85
N LEU A 834 8.54 -1.62 14.57
CA LEU A 834 9.06 -1.79 13.23
C LEU A 834 8.45 -3.03 12.56
N GLU A 835 8.40 -4.16 13.25
CA GLU A 835 7.81 -5.39 12.73
C GLU A 835 6.33 -5.21 12.40
N ARG A 836 5.59 -4.56 13.29
CA ARG A 836 4.14 -4.37 13.14
C ARG A 836 3.79 -3.33 12.07
N TRP A 837 4.53 -2.23 11.98
CA TRP A 837 4.09 -1.03 11.28
C TRP A 837 4.79 -0.73 9.95
N ILE A 838 5.97 -1.28 9.67
CA ILE A 838 6.75 -0.90 8.48
C ILE A 838 6.00 -1.13 7.16
N ASN A 839 5.21 -2.21 7.08
CA ASN A 839 4.39 -2.51 5.90
C ASN A 839 3.19 -1.56 5.79
N ASP A 840 2.59 -1.17 6.91
CA ASP A 840 1.46 -0.25 6.93
C ASP A 840 1.87 1.16 6.53
N ILE A 841 3.04 1.63 7.00
CA ILE A 841 3.61 2.95 6.66
C ILE A 841 3.82 3.08 5.15
N ARG A 842 4.21 2.03 4.45
CA ARG A 842 4.32 2.01 2.97
C ARG A 842 3.01 2.31 2.25
N THR A 843 1.88 2.12 2.90
CA THR A 843 0.54 2.34 2.32
C THR A 843 -0.04 3.71 2.65
N PHE A 844 0.60 4.50 3.51
CA PHE A 844 0.12 5.82 3.89
C PHE A 844 0.21 6.81 2.72
N THR A 845 -0.64 7.82 2.75
CA THR A 845 -0.76 8.86 1.74
C THR A 845 -0.96 10.23 2.40
N GLU A 846 -0.68 11.32 1.68
CA GLU A 846 -0.98 12.67 2.16
C GLU A 846 -2.47 12.89 2.45
N ALA A 847 -3.36 12.20 1.75
CA ALA A 847 -4.80 12.26 2.04
C ALA A 847 -5.11 11.76 3.46
N ASP A 848 -4.30 10.87 3.98
CA ASP A 848 -4.44 10.34 5.33
C ASP A 848 -4.09 11.37 6.41
N LEU A 849 -3.22 12.34 6.10
CA LEU A 849 -2.88 13.45 7.00
C LEU A 849 -4.08 14.38 7.21
N CYS A 850 -4.93 14.58 6.19
CA CYS A 850 -6.02 15.55 6.23
C CYS A 850 -7.12 15.25 7.26
N GLU A 851 -7.25 14.01 7.69
CA GLU A 851 -8.21 13.59 8.72
C GLU A 851 -7.59 13.51 10.12
N SER A 852 -6.29 13.58 10.19
CA SER A 852 -5.60 13.60 11.46
C SER A 852 -5.52 15.05 11.97
N ASP A 853 -5.69 15.26 13.28
CA ASP A 853 -5.49 16.57 13.93
C ASP A 853 -4.03 17.07 13.86
N VAL A 854 -3.23 16.47 12.98
CA VAL A 854 -1.81 16.81 12.79
C VAL A 854 -1.68 18.06 11.95
N ILE A 855 -2.53 18.23 10.92
CA ILE A 855 -2.47 19.40 10.03
C ILE A 855 -3.02 20.61 10.77
N ARG A 856 -2.18 21.64 10.91
CA ARG A 856 -2.52 22.92 11.54
C ARG A 856 -3.07 23.96 10.55
N ASP A 857 -2.93 23.68 9.24
CA ASP A 857 -3.41 24.58 8.20
C ASP A 857 -4.94 24.50 8.08
N ARG A 858 -5.59 25.67 8.00
CA ARG A 858 -7.04 25.77 7.84
C ARG A 858 -7.49 25.78 6.38
N VAL A 859 -6.57 25.99 5.45
CA VAL A 859 -6.85 26.06 4.01
C VAL A 859 -6.31 24.79 3.34
N TYR A 860 -7.14 24.17 2.52
CA TYR A 860 -6.79 22.97 1.75
C TYR A 860 -6.94 23.25 0.25
N VAL A 861 -5.98 22.76 -0.55
CA VAL A 861 -6.05 22.82 -2.01
C VAL A 861 -5.97 21.39 -2.56
N LEU A 862 -7.01 20.96 -3.29
CA LEU A 862 -7.11 19.58 -3.73
C LEU A 862 -7.99 19.40 -4.97
N THR A 863 -7.75 18.30 -5.69
CA THR A 863 -8.63 17.94 -6.81
C THR A 863 -9.95 17.31 -6.33
N VAL A 864 -10.97 17.33 -7.19
CA VAL A 864 -12.28 16.68 -6.90
C VAL A 864 -12.11 15.21 -6.48
N HIS A 865 -11.22 14.45 -7.14
CA HIS A 865 -10.97 13.05 -6.80
C HIS A 865 -10.38 12.88 -5.39
N LYS A 866 -9.49 13.79 -5.01
CA LYS A 866 -8.88 13.82 -3.67
C LYS A 866 -9.84 14.36 -2.60
N ALA A 867 -10.84 15.15 -3.00
CA ALA A 867 -11.87 15.69 -2.10
C ALA A 867 -12.93 14.65 -1.71
N LYS A 868 -13.08 13.57 -2.49
CA LYS A 868 -14.08 12.53 -2.18
C LYS A 868 -13.81 11.94 -0.80
N GLY A 869 -14.90 11.89 0.01
CA GLY A 869 -14.87 11.45 1.40
C GLY A 869 -14.40 12.57 2.37
N LEU A 870 -13.67 13.65 1.97
CA LEU A 870 -13.36 14.82 2.82
C LEU A 870 -14.56 15.76 2.96
N GLU A 871 -14.54 16.58 3.99
CA GLU A 871 -15.55 17.54 4.30
C GLU A 871 -14.93 18.81 4.88
N PHE A 872 -15.44 19.95 4.45
CA PHE A 872 -14.91 21.24 4.85
C PHE A 872 -16.06 22.18 5.20
N ASP A 873 -15.81 23.07 6.14
CA ASP A 873 -16.84 24.05 6.53
C ASP A 873 -17.14 25.02 5.40
N THR A 874 -16.12 25.43 4.67
CA THR A 874 -16.25 26.26 3.46
C THR A 874 -15.60 25.55 2.26
N VAL A 875 -16.32 25.44 1.16
CA VAL A 875 -15.81 24.90 -0.10
C VAL A 875 -15.88 25.94 -1.20
N ILE A 876 -14.76 26.23 -1.85
CA ILE A 876 -14.67 27.01 -3.08
C ILE A 876 -14.49 26.02 -4.24
N VAL A 877 -15.49 25.90 -5.09
CA VAL A 877 -15.40 25.16 -6.36
C VAL A 877 -14.79 26.10 -7.39
N TRP A 878 -13.57 25.76 -7.80
CA TRP A 878 -12.75 26.60 -8.66
C TRP A 878 -13.08 26.39 -10.13
N ASP A 879 -13.29 27.50 -10.85
CA ASP A 879 -13.42 27.54 -12.31
C ASP A 879 -14.45 26.53 -12.88
N ALA A 880 -15.66 26.55 -12.31
CA ALA A 880 -16.76 25.66 -12.69
C ALA A 880 -17.42 26.09 -14.02
N VAL A 881 -16.74 25.90 -15.13
CA VAL A 881 -17.14 26.38 -16.47
C VAL A 881 -17.42 25.26 -17.46
N SER A 882 -18.16 25.63 -18.52
CA SER A 882 -18.32 24.77 -19.70
C SER A 882 -16.96 24.44 -20.32
N GLY A 883 -16.74 23.17 -20.68
CA GLY A 883 -15.46 22.66 -21.14
C GLY A 883 -14.58 22.02 -20.03
N LYS A 884 -14.92 22.26 -18.74
CA LYS A 884 -14.43 21.50 -17.59
C LYS A 884 -15.52 20.60 -17.02
N TYR A 885 -16.73 21.14 -16.86
CA TYR A 885 -17.92 20.44 -16.38
C TYR A 885 -19.11 20.75 -17.32
N PRO A 886 -19.43 19.91 -18.34
CA PRO A 886 -18.65 18.71 -18.77
C PRO A 886 -17.31 19.08 -19.39
N PHE A 887 -16.38 18.09 -19.33
CA PHE A 887 -15.10 18.22 -20.03
C PHE A 887 -15.31 18.23 -21.55
N PHE A 888 -14.58 19.07 -22.27
CA PHE A 888 -14.80 19.29 -23.70
C PHE A 888 -14.67 18.01 -24.57
N ALA A 889 -13.89 17.03 -24.12
CA ALA A 889 -13.71 15.75 -24.80
C ALA A 889 -14.73 14.68 -24.39
N SER A 890 -15.65 14.97 -23.45
CA SER A 890 -16.70 14.02 -23.01
C SER A 890 -17.81 13.92 -24.07
N ALA A 891 -17.55 13.13 -25.12
CA ALA A 891 -18.45 12.97 -26.27
C ALA A 891 -19.63 12.05 -26.00
N THR A 892 -19.56 11.13 -25.04
CA THR A 892 -20.64 10.17 -24.72
C THR A 892 -21.50 10.64 -23.54
N GLU A 893 -22.74 10.21 -23.51
CA GLU A 893 -23.66 10.49 -22.40
C GLU A 893 -23.10 9.93 -21.06
N ALA A 894 -22.48 8.75 -21.07
CA ALA A 894 -21.85 8.18 -19.89
C ALA A 894 -20.68 9.04 -19.37
N ALA A 895 -19.83 9.58 -20.25
CA ALA A 895 -18.72 10.46 -19.85
C ALA A 895 -19.26 11.80 -19.30
N ARG A 896 -20.33 12.34 -19.90
CA ARG A 896 -20.97 13.57 -19.39
C ARG A 896 -21.60 13.36 -18.02
N LEU A 897 -22.22 12.22 -17.80
CA LEU A 897 -22.81 11.84 -16.51
C LEU A 897 -21.72 11.66 -15.43
N GLU A 898 -20.56 11.14 -15.79
CA GLU A 898 -19.41 11.06 -14.89
C GLU A 898 -18.90 12.45 -14.49
N ASP A 899 -18.77 13.37 -15.46
CA ASP A 899 -18.39 14.75 -15.16
C ASP A 899 -19.43 15.45 -14.28
N ALA A 900 -20.73 15.17 -14.46
CA ALA A 900 -21.77 15.66 -13.59
C ALA A 900 -21.61 15.13 -12.16
N ARG A 901 -21.25 13.86 -11.97
CA ARG A 901 -20.93 13.28 -10.66
C ARG A 901 -19.69 13.91 -10.02
N LYS A 902 -18.64 14.18 -10.81
CA LYS A 902 -17.45 14.90 -10.30
C LYS A 902 -17.83 16.24 -9.71
N LEU A 903 -18.66 17.02 -10.42
CA LEU A 903 -19.14 18.29 -9.89
C LEU A 903 -20.03 18.09 -8.65
N TYR A 904 -20.91 17.09 -8.63
CA TYR A 904 -21.72 16.75 -7.46
C TYR A 904 -20.84 16.43 -6.24
N VAL A 905 -19.75 15.67 -6.43
CA VAL A 905 -18.81 15.39 -5.33
C VAL A 905 -18.24 16.70 -4.80
N ALA A 906 -17.81 17.61 -5.64
CA ALA A 906 -17.26 18.91 -5.21
C ALA A 906 -18.31 19.72 -4.40
N LEU A 907 -19.55 19.81 -4.89
CA LEU A 907 -20.65 20.53 -4.20
C LEU A 907 -20.97 19.91 -2.84
N SER A 908 -21.00 18.61 -2.74
CA SER A 908 -21.37 17.86 -1.52
C SER A 908 -20.28 17.81 -0.44
N ARG A 909 -19.13 18.46 -0.65
CA ARG A 909 -18.05 18.54 0.36
C ARG A 909 -18.26 19.62 1.40
N ALA A 910 -19.16 20.58 1.14
CA ALA A 910 -19.44 21.69 2.02
C ALA A 910 -20.30 21.26 3.22
N ARG A 911 -19.90 21.67 4.43
CA ARG A 911 -20.69 21.54 5.66
C ARG A 911 -21.54 22.79 5.94
N ARG A 912 -21.04 23.96 5.52
CA ARG A 912 -21.68 25.25 5.83
C ARG A 912 -21.71 26.18 4.64
N ARG A 913 -20.59 26.45 3.95
CA ARG A 913 -20.53 27.45 2.87
C ARG A 913 -20.08 26.80 1.56
N LEU A 914 -20.81 27.12 0.50
CA LEU A 914 -20.49 26.65 -0.85
C LEU A 914 -20.36 27.85 -1.78
N ILE A 915 -19.17 28.03 -2.34
CA ILE A 915 -18.82 29.14 -3.19
C ILE A 915 -18.43 28.60 -4.56
N ILE A 916 -19.01 29.12 -5.62
CA ILE A 916 -18.63 28.87 -7.01
C ILE A 916 -17.81 30.06 -7.50
N MET A 917 -16.58 29.83 -7.93
CA MET A 917 -15.72 30.86 -8.55
C MET A 917 -15.48 30.53 -10.01
N TRP A 918 -15.61 31.51 -10.89
CA TRP A 918 -15.35 31.33 -12.30
C TRP A 918 -15.02 32.62 -13.01
N GLY A 919 -14.24 32.55 -14.15
CA GLY A 919 -13.89 33.68 -15.00
C GLY A 919 -14.59 33.64 -16.35
N LYS A 920 -15.17 34.76 -16.79
CA LYS A 920 -15.91 34.90 -18.06
C LYS A 920 -15.09 34.72 -19.30
N ARG A 921 -13.79 35.03 -19.25
CA ARG A 921 -12.88 34.94 -20.38
C ARG A 921 -11.64 34.18 -19.99
N TRP A 922 -11.22 33.31 -20.87
CA TRP A 922 -9.91 32.69 -20.77
C TRP A 922 -8.94 33.48 -21.66
N VAL A 923 -7.85 33.97 -21.08
CA VAL A 923 -6.82 34.74 -21.75
C VAL A 923 -5.49 33.99 -21.62
N TRP A 924 -4.81 33.76 -22.73
CA TRP A 924 -3.51 33.09 -22.76
C TRP A 924 -2.61 33.71 -23.83
N GLU A 925 -1.31 33.60 -23.69
CA GLU A 925 -0.34 33.94 -24.70
C GLU A 925 -0.09 32.74 -25.62
N GLY A 926 -0.26 32.94 -26.90
CA GLY A 926 0.03 31.98 -27.97
C GLY A 926 1.30 32.37 -28.72
N ASP A 927 2.13 31.36 -28.99
CA ASP A 927 3.28 31.53 -29.88
C ASP A 927 2.78 31.45 -31.33
N THR A 928 2.86 32.51 -32.05
CA THR A 928 2.53 32.57 -33.48
C THR A 928 3.81 32.69 -34.29
N SER A 929 3.81 32.19 -35.52
CA SER A 929 4.96 32.24 -36.42
C SER A 929 5.52 33.64 -36.64
N ASN A 930 4.84 34.70 -36.18
CA ASN A 930 5.20 36.10 -36.33
C ASN A 930 5.28 36.88 -35.00
N GLY A 931 5.34 36.21 -33.84
CA GLY A 931 5.44 36.86 -32.53
C GLY A 931 4.39 36.38 -31.52
N HIS A 932 4.55 36.80 -30.25
CA HIS A 932 3.58 36.50 -29.20
C HIS A 932 2.26 37.24 -29.45
N SER A 933 1.15 36.50 -29.48
CA SER A 933 -0.19 37.09 -29.51
C SER A 933 -1.02 36.66 -28.32
N THR A 934 -1.70 37.62 -27.70
CA THR A 934 -2.64 37.34 -26.64
C THR A 934 -3.98 36.88 -27.23
N MET A 935 -4.40 35.68 -26.89
CA MET A 935 -5.68 35.12 -27.31
C MET A 935 -6.70 35.17 -26.18
N ALA A 936 -7.96 35.42 -26.49
CA ALA A 936 -9.04 35.41 -25.51
C ALA A 936 -10.24 34.64 -26.04
N ARG A 937 -10.82 33.81 -25.18
CA ARG A 937 -12.05 33.02 -25.43
C ARG A 937 -13.08 33.32 -24.36
N THR A 938 -14.32 33.59 -24.78
CA THR A 938 -15.44 33.69 -23.85
C THR A 938 -15.81 32.31 -23.31
N ARG A 939 -16.16 32.28 -22.05
CA ARG A 939 -16.55 31.06 -21.32
C ARG A 939 -17.89 31.28 -20.63
N ASP A 940 -18.62 30.22 -20.43
CA ASP A 940 -19.88 30.21 -19.73
C ASP A 940 -19.77 29.39 -18.45
N LEU A 941 -20.53 29.76 -17.44
CA LEU A 941 -20.69 28.93 -16.25
C LEU A 941 -21.14 27.52 -16.67
N SER A 942 -20.70 26.50 -15.95
CA SER A 942 -21.06 25.10 -16.26
C SER A 942 -22.60 24.96 -16.45
N PRO A 943 -23.04 24.34 -17.56
CA PRO A 943 -24.45 24.08 -17.79
C PRO A 943 -25.06 23.18 -16.71
N PHE A 944 -24.25 22.37 -16.03
CA PHE A 944 -24.67 21.54 -14.92
C PHE A 944 -25.17 22.34 -13.69
N LEU A 945 -24.71 23.59 -13.55
CA LEU A 945 -25.11 24.48 -12.45
C LEU A 945 -26.40 25.28 -12.74
N GLN A 946 -26.96 25.20 -13.95
CA GLN A 946 -28.09 26.02 -14.35
C GLN A 946 -29.33 25.81 -13.45
N SER A 947 -29.62 24.57 -13.07
CA SER A 947 -30.76 24.22 -12.22
C SER A 947 -30.62 24.70 -10.77
N VAL A 948 -29.40 24.78 -10.27
CA VAL A 948 -29.09 25.17 -8.90
C VAL A 948 -28.71 26.64 -8.76
N ARG A 949 -28.51 27.33 -9.86
CA ARG A 949 -28.12 28.74 -9.90
C ARG A 949 -29.02 29.68 -9.07
N PRO A 950 -30.35 29.48 -9.03
CA PRO A 950 -31.25 30.32 -8.20
C PRO A 950 -31.00 30.30 -6.70
N PHE A 951 -30.32 29.27 -6.16
CA PHE A 951 -30.00 29.21 -4.75
C PHE A 951 -28.81 30.11 -4.34
N PHE A 952 -28.03 30.55 -5.30
CA PHE A 952 -26.81 31.30 -5.05
C PHE A 952 -27.00 32.81 -5.26
N LEU A 953 -26.42 33.58 -4.35
CA LEU A 953 -26.28 35.00 -4.53
C LEU A 953 -25.13 35.34 -5.47
N ASN A 954 -25.31 36.41 -6.27
CA ASN A 954 -24.25 36.97 -7.13
C ASN A 954 -23.41 37.98 -6.37
N ARG A 955 -22.07 37.89 -6.57
CA ARG A 955 -21.16 38.93 -6.09
C ARG A 955 -20.01 39.15 -7.07
#